data_5ceb9ea2036009bb92c7bb7f67f154f2
#
_entry.id   5ceb9ea2036009bb92c7bb7f67f154f2
#
_cell.length_a   1.000
_cell.length_b   1.000
_cell.length_c   1.000
_cell.angle_alpha   90.00
_cell.angle_beta   90.00
_cell.angle_gamma   90.00
#
_symmetry.space_group_name_H-M   'P 1'
#
loop_
_entity.id
_entity.type
_entity.pdbx_description
1 polymer ?
#
loop_
_entity_poly.entity_id
_entity_poly.type
_entity_poly.pdbx_seq_one_letter_code
_entity_poly.pdbx_strand_id
1 'polypeptide(L)'
;MLLAGQHGTAISAAELAPDKLAASASTDTRHQGTSCLAVDRYFLDEVWAKVGAQSCLKCHKPGGDAEDSKFVLQDPSRDASPGQGASLQHNRAAFRQMALQRKNNESTMLLKATGELDHGGEDVLKPDSPRYRVLAEYVRGVRAAQEGKLEAQPLPAVAEGPPFFEGIEMLDNRRLLRRLTLTLAARLPKAEELAAVQKDGLKAMDTVLDGVMREDAFYQRLAEAFNDIFLVRGYDDGAESALSYDHFSGTRHWTQKHNLDDIVDEKARQKARYKLADDYREALLREPLELLKHIVRNDHPFTEIVTADYIMMSPYTARGYGMFEQLKDKFTDTEDPYEYIPVRLPSLKSRNVKEHQVSESGFYPHAGMLSVFQYLRRYPTTETNRNRLRARMYYQHFLGVDVLELAARVSDAAAVTAKYEIPTMQAGECVVCHKTLDPVAGIFQDYYSFTGVFGPRKDGWFKDMFGAGFEGDDLPPEQRWRSLQWLAEHTVKDPRFATTMVEHVYYILTGRKVLLPPKALDDPDYEAKRRAYQAQRKETEAIAAKFVKANFNLKTAIKGWAASPFYRADDIATAMKNPKRHAELADLGLAHMLTPEQLERKVAAIFGQPWGRLMDKQFAILYGGIDSKEVTERAMDPGGAMGAIQRSMANDVACKNVALDFSRPAAERRLFPKIETDLAPGESVEGDQRIREAIVHLHEVVLGRYDDVSSAEVKRTFDLLAGIISDAQSRKGLEKVESYYCKPSGQERPADPKYTIRAWRAVVTYLLRQRDFLFE
;
A
#
# COMPACT_ATOMS: atom_id res chain seq x y z
N MET A 1 29.09 37.40 -35.25
CA MET A 1 30.26 36.54 -35.40
C MET A 1 30.33 35.66 -34.17
N LEU A 2 30.02 34.38 -34.41
CA LEU A 2 30.25 33.16 -33.61
C LEU A 2 29.86 33.12 -32.13
N LEU A 3 28.68 32.54 -31.92
CA LEU A 3 28.17 31.84 -30.75
C LEU A 3 28.93 30.50 -30.55
N ALA A 4 29.34 30.24 -29.36
CA ALA A 4 29.64 28.87 -28.90
C ALA A 4 28.62 28.51 -27.80
N GLY A 5 27.63 27.71 -28.16
CA GLY A 5 26.71 27.08 -27.23
C GLY A 5 27.41 25.90 -26.59
N GLN A 6 27.41 25.86 -25.27
CA GLN A 6 27.71 24.65 -24.52
C GLN A 6 26.39 23.95 -24.16
N HIS A 7 26.14 22.83 -24.83
CA HIS A 7 25.12 21.88 -24.42
C HIS A 7 25.66 21.11 -23.21
N GLY A 8 25.13 21.40 -22.04
CA GLY A 8 25.24 20.54 -20.89
C GLY A 8 24.34 19.32 -21.09
N THR A 9 24.92 18.20 -21.45
CA THR A 9 24.23 16.92 -21.50
C THR A 9 23.88 16.50 -20.07
N ALA A 10 22.59 16.41 -19.78
CA ALA A 10 22.10 15.73 -18.61
C ALA A 10 22.51 14.25 -18.70
N ILE A 11 23.35 13.79 -17.80
CA ILE A 11 23.64 12.36 -17.65
C ILE A 11 22.39 11.73 -17.08
N SER A 12 21.67 11.01 -17.94
CA SER A 12 20.51 10.21 -17.59
C SER A 12 21.00 9.03 -16.75
N ALA A 13 20.24 8.66 -15.71
CA ALA A 13 20.45 7.46 -14.92
C ALA A 13 20.41 6.15 -15.75
N ALA A 14 20.20 6.24 -17.05
CA ALA A 14 20.15 5.12 -18.00
C ALA A 14 21.54 4.54 -18.35
N GLU A 15 22.66 5.14 -17.94
CA GLU A 15 24.01 4.61 -18.25
C GLU A 15 24.54 3.57 -17.25
N LEU A 16 23.77 3.21 -16.24
CA LEU A 16 24.09 2.04 -15.41
C LEU A 16 23.45 0.81 -16.04
N ALA A 17 24.14 0.22 -17.01
CA ALA A 17 23.69 -0.97 -17.71
C ALA A 17 23.43 -2.15 -16.75
N PRO A 18 22.36 -2.93 -16.97
CA PRO A 18 21.99 -4.08 -16.12
C PRO A 18 23.09 -5.13 -15.97
N ASP A 19 24.00 -5.23 -16.91
CA ASP A 19 25.10 -6.19 -16.90
C ASP A 19 26.16 -5.93 -15.82
N LYS A 20 26.27 -4.68 -15.28
CA LYS A 20 27.19 -4.40 -14.18
C LYS A 20 26.65 -4.75 -12.81
N LEU A 21 25.33 -4.86 -12.67
CA LEU A 21 24.68 -5.29 -11.42
C LEU A 21 24.62 -6.83 -11.31
N ALA A 22 24.55 -7.54 -12.43
CA ALA A 22 24.56 -8.99 -12.44
C ALA A 22 25.98 -9.60 -12.31
N ALA A 23 27.04 -8.88 -12.73
CA ALA A 23 28.41 -9.34 -12.67
C ALA A 23 29.07 -9.19 -11.30
N SER A 24 28.49 -8.44 -10.35
CA SER A 24 29.03 -8.31 -8.98
C SER A 24 28.53 -9.42 -8.03
N ALA A 25 27.73 -10.35 -8.49
CA ALA A 25 27.26 -11.48 -7.70
C ALA A 25 28.17 -12.73 -7.77
N SER A 26 29.29 -12.67 -8.50
CA SER A 26 30.24 -13.76 -8.56
C SER A 26 31.65 -13.30 -8.12
N THR A 27 32.07 -13.83 -6.99
CA THR A 27 33.46 -13.94 -6.55
C THR A 27 34.22 -12.64 -6.26
N ASP A 28 33.98 -12.04 -5.09
CA ASP A 28 35.11 -11.46 -4.35
C ASP A 28 34.93 -11.68 -2.83
N THR A 29 35.71 -12.57 -2.28
CA THR A 29 35.77 -12.98 -0.88
C THR A 29 36.65 -12.03 -0.03
N ARG A 30 36.58 -10.72 -0.25
CA ARG A 30 37.29 -9.74 0.57
C ARG A 30 36.53 -8.41 0.65
N HIS A 31 35.53 -8.37 1.43
CA HIS A 31 35.02 -7.28 2.27
C HIS A 31 33.58 -7.67 2.71
N GLN A 32 33.55 -8.58 3.70
CA GLN A 32 32.32 -8.75 4.47
C GLN A 32 32.21 -7.56 5.42
N GLY A 33 31.68 -6.47 4.94
CA GLY A 33 31.08 -5.45 5.79
C GLY A 33 29.96 -6.10 6.58
N THR A 34 30.01 -6.01 7.89
CA THR A 34 29.05 -6.61 8.82
C THR A 34 27.72 -5.86 8.80
N SER A 35 26.92 -6.04 7.76
CA SER A 35 25.51 -5.63 7.77
C SER A 35 24.73 -6.56 8.69
N CYS A 36 24.11 -6.04 9.73
CA CYS A 36 23.26 -6.79 10.67
C CYS A 36 22.12 -7.55 10.02
N LEU A 37 21.70 -7.17 8.84
CA LEU A 37 20.55 -7.73 8.11
C LEU A 37 20.97 -8.76 7.05
N ALA A 38 22.25 -8.92 6.78
CA ALA A 38 22.76 -10.07 6.03
C ALA A 38 22.80 -11.36 6.90
N VAL A 39 22.46 -11.28 8.17
CA VAL A 39 22.23 -12.46 8.99
C VAL A 39 20.93 -13.09 8.55
N ASP A 40 21.02 -14.39 8.22
CA ASP A 40 19.95 -15.30 7.89
C ASP A 40 18.62 -14.92 8.59
N ARG A 41 17.69 -14.36 7.82
CA ARG A 41 16.38 -13.93 8.34
C ARG A 41 15.62 -15.07 9.02
N TYR A 42 15.77 -16.30 8.51
CA TYR A 42 15.17 -17.45 9.17
C TYR A 42 15.71 -17.65 10.58
N PHE A 43 17.03 -17.51 10.76
CA PHE A 43 17.61 -17.59 12.10
C PHE A 43 17.07 -16.45 12.99
N LEU A 44 16.98 -15.25 12.50
CA LEU A 44 16.50 -14.10 13.27
C LEU A 44 15.03 -14.18 13.64
N ASP A 45 14.17 -14.40 12.65
CA ASP A 45 12.72 -14.27 12.79
C ASP A 45 12.09 -15.54 13.39
N GLU A 46 12.65 -16.71 13.09
CA GLU A 46 12.12 -17.99 13.55
C GLU A 46 12.89 -18.52 14.78
N VAL A 47 14.18 -18.70 14.64
CA VAL A 47 14.97 -19.40 15.66
C VAL A 47 15.30 -18.49 16.84
N TRP A 48 15.91 -17.32 16.55
CA TRP A 48 16.33 -16.41 17.61
C TRP A 48 15.12 -15.78 18.31
N ALA A 49 14.22 -15.15 17.58
CA ALA A 49 13.09 -14.44 18.16
C ALA A 49 12.14 -15.34 18.95
N LYS A 50 11.93 -16.58 18.50
CA LYS A 50 10.94 -17.49 19.08
C LYS A 50 11.51 -18.49 20.09
N VAL A 51 12.77 -18.86 19.94
CA VAL A 51 13.42 -19.87 20.81
C VAL A 51 14.60 -19.28 21.54
N GLY A 52 15.59 -18.72 20.84
CA GLY A 52 16.84 -18.24 21.40
C GLY A 52 16.62 -17.19 22.48
N ALA A 53 15.98 -16.10 22.14
CA ALA A 53 15.75 -14.96 23.04
C ALA A 53 14.76 -15.30 24.18
N GLN A 54 13.74 -16.09 23.90
CA GLN A 54 12.68 -16.36 24.87
C GLN A 54 12.95 -17.53 25.80
N SER A 55 13.71 -18.52 25.36
CA SER A 55 13.95 -19.76 26.13
C SER A 55 15.40 -19.94 26.53
N CYS A 56 16.35 -19.83 25.57
CA CYS A 56 17.77 -20.16 25.83
C CYS A 56 18.54 -19.04 26.53
N LEU A 57 18.31 -17.78 26.13
CA LEU A 57 19.07 -16.63 26.63
C LEU A 57 18.88 -16.38 28.14
N LYS A 58 17.82 -16.90 28.73
CA LYS A 58 17.55 -16.75 30.19
C LYS A 58 18.73 -17.23 31.04
N CYS A 59 19.26 -18.39 30.69
CA CYS A 59 20.34 -19.06 31.44
C CYS A 59 21.68 -19.01 30.71
N HIS A 60 21.67 -19.14 29.38
CA HIS A 60 22.87 -19.20 28.51
C HIS A 60 23.42 -17.83 28.13
N LYS A 61 23.82 -17.03 29.09
CA LYS A 61 24.43 -15.69 28.88
C LYS A 61 25.49 -15.43 29.95
N PRO A 62 26.40 -14.48 29.73
CA PRO A 62 27.31 -14.03 30.78
C PRO A 62 26.52 -13.57 32.02
N GLY A 63 26.90 -14.08 33.20
CA GLY A 63 26.18 -13.86 34.45
C GLY A 63 24.86 -14.67 34.62
N GLY A 64 24.58 -15.61 33.73
CA GLY A 64 23.45 -16.53 33.85
C GLY A 64 23.85 -17.91 34.35
N ASP A 65 22.85 -18.73 34.73
CA ASP A 65 23.08 -20.05 35.39
C ASP A 65 23.88 -21.05 34.54
N ALA A 66 24.03 -20.80 33.25
CA ALA A 66 24.76 -21.65 32.31
C ALA A 66 25.92 -20.89 31.60
N GLU A 67 26.51 -19.89 32.26
CA GLU A 67 27.62 -19.11 31.71
C GLU A 67 28.89 -19.91 31.39
N ASP A 68 29.14 -20.97 32.16
CA ASP A 68 30.28 -21.89 31.96
C ASP A 68 30.03 -22.98 30.91
N SER A 69 28.85 -22.95 30.25
CA SER A 69 28.51 -23.93 29.22
C SER A 69 29.20 -23.63 27.88
N LYS A 70 29.31 -24.64 27.02
CA LYS A 70 29.80 -24.44 25.62
C LYS A 70 28.80 -23.71 24.72
N PHE A 71 27.59 -23.38 25.22
CA PHE A 71 26.54 -22.70 24.50
C PHE A 71 26.21 -21.39 25.22
N VAL A 72 27.12 -20.43 25.13
CA VAL A 72 26.92 -19.10 25.70
C VAL A 72 26.46 -18.17 24.62
N LEU A 73 25.37 -17.48 24.87
CA LEU A 73 24.72 -16.53 23.96
C LEU A 73 25.02 -15.10 24.42
N GLN A 74 25.12 -14.22 23.47
CA GLN A 74 25.18 -12.79 23.72
C GLN A 74 23.78 -12.22 23.65
N ASP A 75 23.46 -11.30 24.55
CA ASP A 75 22.20 -10.57 24.52
C ASP A 75 22.34 -9.39 23.54
N PRO A 76 21.76 -9.48 22.31
CA PRO A 76 21.93 -8.41 21.33
C PRO A 76 21.33 -7.08 21.80
N SER A 77 20.43 -7.12 22.79
CA SER A 77 19.84 -5.91 23.37
C SER A 77 20.79 -5.11 24.24
N ARG A 78 21.91 -5.72 24.67
CA ARG A 78 22.91 -5.09 25.53
C ARG A 78 24.10 -4.49 24.79
N ASP A 79 24.24 -4.79 23.50
CA ASP A 79 25.42 -4.37 22.75
C ASP A 79 25.25 -3.01 22.11
N ALA A 80 26.24 -2.13 22.31
CA ALA A 80 26.37 -0.91 21.53
C ALA A 80 26.80 -1.25 20.09
N SER A 81 26.30 -0.49 19.10
CA SER A 81 26.62 -0.68 17.67
C SER A 81 28.13 -0.65 17.41
N PRO A 82 28.69 -1.46 16.57
CA PRO A 82 28.21 -2.47 15.64
C PRO A 82 28.01 -3.87 16.26
N GLY A 83 28.02 -3.96 17.59
CA GLY A 83 27.99 -5.22 18.33
C GLY A 83 26.74 -6.08 18.14
N GLN A 84 25.57 -5.50 17.86
CA GLN A 84 24.33 -6.29 17.75
C GLN A 84 24.36 -7.31 16.61
N GLY A 85 24.90 -6.92 15.46
CA GLY A 85 25.15 -7.85 14.37
C GLY A 85 26.19 -8.89 14.73
N ALA A 86 27.25 -8.49 15.45
CA ALA A 86 28.27 -9.40 15.95
C ALA A 86 27.67 -10.38 16.96
N SER A 87 26.82 -9.92 17.89
CA SER A 87 26.12 -10.77 18.85
C SER A 87 25.16 -11.73 18.20
N LEU A 88 24.37 -11.28 17.22
CA LEU A 88 23.49 -12.17 16.46
C LEU A 88 24.27 -13.16 15.60
N GLN A 89 25.38 -12.78 15.02
CA GLN A 89 26.29 -13.69 14.31
C GLN A 89 26.94 -14.68 15.28
N HIS A 90 27.38 -14.23 16.47
CA HIS A 90 27.85 -15.10 17.54
C HIS A 90 26.79 -16.11 17.93
N ASN A 91 25.58 -15.66 18.20
CA ASN A 91 24.45 -16.51 18.57
C ASN A 91 24.12 -17.53 17.48
N ARG A 92 24.10 -17.10 16.22
CA ARG A 92 23.92 -17.99 15.07
C ARG A 92 25.03 -19.05 15.00
N ALA A 93 26.27 -18.64 15.21
CA ALA A 93 27.41 -19.57 15.23
C ALA A 93 27.30 -20.56 16.39
N ALA A 94 26.93 -20.10 17.59
CA ALA A 94 26.70 -20.95 18.77
C ALA A 94 25.56 -21.96 18.54
N PHE A 95 24.42 -21.49 18.00
CA PHE A 95 23.30 -22.36 17.63
C PHE A 95 23.72 -23.39 16.57
N ARG A 96 24.45 -22.97 15.52
CA ARG A 96 24.96 -23.86 14.48
C ARG A 96 25.90 -24.91 15.03
N GLN A 97 26.87 -24.50 15.89
CA GLN A 97 27.82 -25.40 16.52
C GLN A 97 27.08 -26.45 17.38
N MET A 98 26.09 -26.02 18.16
CA MET A 98 25.33 -26.90 19.04
C MET A 98 24.38 -27.84 18.24
N ALA A 99 23.78 -27.36 17.16
CA ALA A 99 22.94 -28.15 16.26
C ALA A 99 23.70 -29.34 15.60
N LEU A 100 25.01 -29.16 15.38
CA LEU A 100 25.90 -30.18 14.79
C LEU A 100 26.39 -31.21 15.79
N GLN A 101 26.34 -30.94 17.10
CA GLN A 101 26.72 -31.91 18.12
C GLN A 101 25.71 -33.05 18.20
N ARG A 102 26.22 -34.31 18.31
CA ARG A 102 25.41 -35.52 18.35
C ARG A 102 25.72 -36.35 19.58
N LYS A 103 24.69 -36.95 20.15
CA LYS A 103 24.78 -38.05 21.08
C LYS A 103 23.80 -39.14 20.62
N ASN A 104 24.25 -40.36 20.43
CA ASN A 104 23.45 -41.50 19.92
C ASN A 104 22.73 -41.16 18.59
N ASN A 105 23.42 -40.46 17.67
CA ASN A 105 22.92 -40.01 16.40
C ASN A 105 21.84 -38.90 16.42
N GLU A 106 21.40 -38.47 17.59
CA GLU A 106 20.45 -37.38 17.77
C GLU A 106 21.12 -36.05 18.10
N SER A 107 20.41 -34.93 17.98
CA SER A 107 20.97 -33.62 18.32
C SER A 107 21.07 -33.43 19.81
N THR A 108 22.29 -33.17 20.29
CA THR A 108 22.52 -32.80 21.69
C THR A 108 21.68 -31.57 22.09
N MET A 109 21.47 -30.63 21.15
CA MET A 109 20.65 -29.44 21.36
C MET A 109 19.18 -29.80 21.61
N LEU A 110 18.63 -30.71 20.79
CA LEU A 110 17.23 -31.14 20.93
C LEU A 110 17.04 -31.95 22.22
N LEU A 111 17.93 -32.92 22.44
CA LEU A 111 17.86 -33.77 23.64
C LEU A 111 17.99 -32.97 24.95
N LYS A 112 18.80 -31.90 24.96
CA LYS A 112 18.89 -31.00 26.13
C LYS A 112 17.67 -30.12 26.28
N ALA A 113 17.13 -29.62 25.20
CA ALA A 113 15.95 -28.78 25.23
C ALA A 113 14.69 -29.51 25.70
N THR A 114 14.61 -30.83 25.46
CA THR A 114 13.49 -31.68 25.92
C THR A 114 13.72 -32.36 27.27
N GLY A 115 14.88 -32.13 27.92
CA GLY A 115 15.20 -32.80 29.21
C GLY A 115 15.65 -34.23 29.07
N GLU A 116 15.80 -34.81 27.86
CA GLU A 116 16.27 -36.18 27.62
C GLU A 116 17.76 -36.35 27.88
N LEU A 117 18.50 -35.27 27.94
CA LEU A 117 19.85 -35.19 28.47
C LEU A 117 19.90 -34.25 29.65
N ASP A 118 20.77 -34.57 30.61
CA ASP A 118 21.02 -33.73 31.80
C ASP A 118 21.18 -32.25 31.40
N HIS A 119 20.25 -31.44 31.86
CA HIS A 119 20.13 -30.02 31.53
C HIS A 119 19.54 -29.27 32.74
N GLY A 120 20.29 -28.31 33.28
CA GLY A 120 19.90 -27.59 34.50
C GLY A 120 18.56 -26.83 34.41
N GLY A 121 18.06 -26.61 33.21
CA GLY A 121 16.72 -26.02 32.94
C GLY A 121 15.60 -27.03 32.77
N GLU A 122 15.88 -28.33 32.95
CA GLU A 122 14.94 -29.43 32.71
C GLU A 122 14.38 -29.41 31.27
N ASP A 123 13.06 -29.64 31.06
CA ASP A 123 12.36 -29.59 29.79
C ASP A 123 11.97 -28.16 29.41
N VAL A 124 12.90 -27.42 28.85
CA VAL A 124 12.67 -26.03 28.37
C VAL A 124 11.67 -25.98 27.23
N LEU A 125 11.69 -27.00 26.36
CA LEU A 125 10.78 -27.16 25.23
C LEU A 125 10.10 -28.54 25.30
N LYS A 126 8.77 -28.54 25.34
CA LYS A 126 8.01 -29.78 25.22
C LYS A 126 8.19 -30.39 23.83
N PRO A 127 8.43 -31.73 23.73
CA PRO A 127 8.41 -32.40 22.41
C PRO A 127 7.13 -32.05 21.66
N ASP A 128 7.25 -31.87 20.36
CA ASP A 128 6.16 -31.48 19.42
C ASP A 128 5.51 -30.11 19.67
N SER A 129 6.01 -29.32 20.64
CA SER A 129 5.59 -27.92 20.75
C SER A 129 5.99 -27.10 19.52
N PRO A 130 5.30 -26.00 19.22
CA PRO A 130 5.69 -25.12 18.11
C PRO A 130 7.16 -24.65 18.19
N ARG A 131 7.65 -24.31 19.39
CA ARG A 131 9.05 -23.92 19.62
C ARG A 131 10.04 -25.06 19.37
N TYR A 132 9.68 -26.26 19.80
CA TYR A 132 10.50 -27.44 19.52
C TYR A 132 10.59 -27.70 18.01
N ARG A 133 9.48 -27.61 17.28
CA ARG A 133 9.47 -27.82 15.80
C ARG A 133 10.35 -26.80 15.08
N VAL A 134 10.32 -25.53 15.47
CA VAL A 134 11.23 -24.50 14.93
C VAL A 134 12.69 -24.88 15.15
N LEU A 135 13.04 -25.31 16.37
CA LEU A 135 14.41 -25.71 16.69
C LEU A 135 14.83 -26.98 15.94
N ALA A 136 13.94 -27.98 15.87
CA ALA A 136 14.20 -29.24 15.17
C ALA A 136 14.39 -29.01 13.65
N GLU A 137 13.62 -28.12 13.06
CA GLU A 137 13.75 -27.74 11.65
C GLU A 137 15.07 -27.03 11.38
N TYR A 138 15.45 -26.09 12.25
CA TYR A 138 16.77 -25.44 12.16
C TYR A 138 17.91 -26.46 12.24
N VAL A 139 17.87 -27.37 13.20
CA VAL A 139 18.87 -28.43 13.35
C VAL A 139 18.97 -29.29 12.10
N ARG A 140 17.82 -29.65 11.51
CA ARG A 140 17.75 -30.43 10.25
C ARG A 140 18.39 -29.68 9.10
N GLY A 141 18.06 -28.39 8.93
CA GLY A 141 18.62 -27.52 7.88
C GLY A 141 20.15 -27.37 8.01
N VAL A 142 20.65 -27.10 9.21
CA VAL A 142 22.09 -26.96 9.49
C VAL A 142 22.85 -28.25 9.15
N ARG A 143 22.27 -29.40 9.46
CA ARG A 143 22.88 -30.72 9.16
C ARG A 143 22.88 -31.04 7.68
N ALA A 144 21.77 -30.80 6.99
CA ALA A 144 21.67 -30.99 5.55
C ALA A 144 22.67 -30.13 4.78
N ALA A 145 22.89 -28.89 5.19
CA ALA A 145 23.89 -28.00 4.63
C ALA A 145 25.34 -28.52 4.85
N GLN A 146 25.62 -29.11 6.00
CA GLN A 146 26.93 -29.71 6.27
C GLN A 146 27.20 -30.95 5.39
N GLU A 147 26.16 -31.71 5.06
CA GLU A 147 26.26 -32.91 4.22
C GLU A 147 26.32 -32.60 2.71
N GLY A 148 26.40 -31.30 2.32
CA GLY A 148 26.47 -30.88 0.92
C GLY A 148 25.17 -31.14 0.13
N LYS A 149 24.07 -31.40 0.81
CA LYS A 149 22.78 -31.72 0.19
C LYS A 149 21.93 -30.50 -0.18
N LEU A 150 22.41 -29.28 0.12
CA LEU A 150 21.68 -28.04 -0.13
C LEU A 150 22.62 -26.93 -0.61
N GLU A 151 22.38 -26.50 -1.84
CA GLU A 151 22.93 -25.28 -2.44
C GLU A 151 22.11 -24.10 -2.02
N ALA A 152 21.94 -23.45 -1.20
CA ALA A 152 21.17 -22.34 -0.64
C ALA A 152 20.42 -22.75 0.63
N GLN A 153 20.44 -21.85 1.59
CA GLN A 153 19.61 -22.03 2.80
C GLN A 153 18.15 -22.15 2.37
N PRO A 154 17.51 -23.28 2.58
CA PRO A 154 16.09 -23.35 2.29
C PRO A 154 15.39 -22.40 3.25
N LEU A 155 14.50 -21.60 2.71
CA LEU A 155 13.31 -21.23 3.48
C LEU A 155 12.83 -22.51 4.16
N PRO A 156 12.35 -22.43 5.43
CA PRO A 156 11.88 -23.59 6.14
C PRO A 156 10.98 -24.40 5.23
N ALA A 157 11.15 -25.73 5.24
CA ALA A 157 10.38 -26.59 4.38
C ALA A 157 8.92 -26.18 4.52
N VAL A 158 8.33 -25.78 3.40
CA VAL A 158 6.89 -25.49 3.34
C VAL A 158 6.22 -26.71 3.96
N ALA A 159 5.39 -26.53 4.97
CA ALA A 159 4.72 -27.62 5.65
C ALA A 159 4.19 -28.59 4.59
N GLU A 160 4.60 -29.87 4.66
CA GLU A 160 4.22 -30.89 3.68
C GLU A 160 2.71 -30.86 3.52
N GLY A 161 2.25 -30.60 2.31
CA GLY A 161 0.84 -30.49 2.00
C GLY A 161 0.64 -30.32 0.50
N PRO A 162 -0.59 -30.44 0.01
CA PRO A 162 -0.90 -30.23 -1.39
C PRO A 162 -0.52 -28.79 -1.79
N PRO A 163 -0.41 -28.48 -3.10
CA PRO A 163 -0.18 -27.11 -3.57
C PRO A 163 -1.13 -26.13 -2.89
N PHE A 164 -0.64 -24.94 -2.50
CA PHE A 164 -1.38 -24.03 -1.61
C PHE A 164 -2.79 -23.69 -2.12
N PHE A 165 -2.97 -23.57 -3.44
CA PHE A 165 -4.26 -23.30 -4.08
C PHE A 165 -4.97 -24.53 -4.64
N GLU A 166 -4.56 -25.75 -4.26
CA GLU A 166 -5.28 -26.96 -4.69
C GLU A 166 -6.71 -26.97 -4.14
N GLY A 167 -7.69 -27.23 -5.00
CA GLY A 167 -9.11 -27.25 -4.67
C GLY A 167 -9.75 -25.87 -4.50
N ILE A 168 -9.05 -24.78 -4.87
CA ILE A 168 -9.58 -23.41 -4.86
C ILE A 168 -10.00 -23.03 -6.27
N GLU A 169 -11.24 -22.58 -6.43
CA GLU A 169 -11.72 -22.04 -7.70
C GLU A 169 -11.14 -20.65 -7.95
N MET A 170 -10.68 -20.44 -9.19
CA MET A 170 -10.18 -19.15 -9.64
C MET A 170 -11.30 -18.39 -10.35
N LEU A 171 -11.30 -17.06 -10.21
CA LEU A 171 -12.17 -16.19 -10.99
C LEU A 171 -12.11 -16.55 -12.47
N ASP A 172 -13.26 -16.64 -13.11
CA ASP A 172 -13.29 -16.69 -14.56
C ASP A 172 -12.69 -15.41 -15.16
N ASN A 173 -12.20 -15.51 -16.39
CA ASN A 173 -11.41 -14.42 -16.99
C ASN A 173 -12.25 -13.15 -17.21
N ARG A 174 -13.56 -13.22 -17.39
CA ARG A 174 -14.44 -12.05 -17.56
C ARG A 174 -14.63 -11.32 -16.23
N ARG A 175 -14.86 -12.07 -15.15
CA ARG A 175 -14.97 -11.52 -13.79
C ARG A 175 -13.63 -10.91 -13.34
N LEU A 176 -12.50 -11.58 -13.64
CA LEU A 176 -11.17 -11.04 -13.38
C LEU A 176 -10.94 -9.73 -14.13
N LEU A 177 -11.28 -9.67 -15.43
CA LEU A 177 -11.17 -8.46 -16.23
C LEU A 177 -12.02 -7.32 -15.64
N ARG A 178 -13.28 -7.62 -15.26
CA ARG A 178 -14.16 -6.65 -14.62
C ARG A 178 -13.57 -6.10 -13.32
N ARG A 179 -13.07 -6.98 -12.44
CA ARG A 179 -12.40 -6.58 -11.19
C ARG A 179 -11.23 -5.64 -11.48
N LEU A 180 -10.36 -6.00 -12.43
CA LEU A 180 -9.20 -5.20 -12.79
C LEU A 180 -9.56 -3.83 -13.39
N THR A 181 -10.53 -3.78 -14.32
CA THR A 181 -10.92 -2.50 -14.95
C THR A 181 -11.65 -1.58 -13.98
N LEU A 182 -12.49 -2.10 -13.07
CA LEU A 182 -13.10 -1.31 -12.00
C LEU A 182 -12.07 -0.81 -10.98
N THR A 183 -11.15 -1.67 -10.56
CA THR A 183 -10.13 -1.31 -9.58
C THR A 183 -9.13 -0.29 -10.13
N LEU A 184 -8.65 -0.48 -11.36
CA LEU A 184 -7.55 0.31 -11.93
C LEU A 184 -8.02 1.50 -12.77
N ALA A 185 -9.15 1.38 -13.50
CA ALA A 185 -9.61 2.38 -14.45
C ALA A 185 -11.02 2.93 -14.18
N ALA A 186 -11.66 2.50 -13.08
CA ALA A 186 -12.98 3.00 -12.67
C ALA A 186 -14.07 2.85 -13.75
N ARG A 187 -14.00 1.82 -14.58
CA ARG A 187 -14.96 1.53 -15.66
C ARG A 187 -15.23 0.04 -15.81
N LEU A 188 -16.33 -0.27 -16.46
CA LEU A 188 -16.62 -1.63 -16.92
C LEU A 188 -15.68 -2.02 -18.08
N PRO A 189 -15.44 -3.32 -18.30
CA PRO A 189 -14.71 -3.79 -19.48
C PRO A 189 -15.36 -3.33 -20.79
N LYS A 190 -14.56 -3.06 -21.80
CA LYS A 190 -15.02 -2.81 -23.16
C LYS A 190 -15.34 -4.14 -23.86
N ALA A 191 -16.22 -4.10 -24.86
CA ALA A 191 -16.61 -5.30 -25.60
C ALA A 191 -15.43 -6.02 -26.26
N GLU A 192 -14.48 -5.24 -26.84
CA GLU A 192 -13.26 -5.79 -27.44
C GLU A 192 -12.32 -6.44 -26.41
N GLU A 193 -12.24 -5.87 -25.19
CA GLU A 193 -11.44 -6.43 -24.09
C GLU A 193 -12.05 -7.76 -23.60
N LEU A 194 -13.38 -7.81 -23.45
CA LEU A 194 -14.08 -9.04 -23.10
C LEU A 194 -13.88 -10.12 -24.16
N ALA A 195 -14.03 -9.78 -25.43
CA ALA A 195 -13.83 -10.73 -26.54
C ALA A 195 -12.40 -11.27 -26.59
N ALA A 196 -11.39 -10.38 -26.41
CA ALA A 196 -9.98 -10.79 -26.39
C ALA A 196 -9.68 -11.73 -25.23
N VAL A 197 -10.14 -11.41 -24.01
CA VAL A 197 -9.90 -12.23 -22.83
C VAL A 197 -10.70 -13.53 -22.87
N GLN A 198 -11.87 -13.55 -23.47
CA GLN A 198 -12.65 -14.76 -23.67
C GLN A 198 -11.97 -15.73 -24.63
N LYS A 199 -11.29 -15.20 -25.66
CA LYS A 199 -10.57 -15.98 -26.66
C LYS A 199 -9.23 -16.50 -26.14
N ASP A 200 -8.38 -15.63 -25.58
CA ASP A 200 -6.96 -15.92 -25.31
C ASP A 200 -6.63 -15.91 -23.79
N GLY A 201 -7.63 -15.78 -22.92
CA GLY A 201 -7.49 -15.90 -21.47
C GLY A 201 -6.50 -14.91 -20.85
N LEU A 202 -5.67 -15.40 -19.93
CA LEU A 202 -4.68 -14.57 -19.20
C LEU A 202 -3.62 -13.94 -20.11
N LYS A 203 -3.36 -14.52 -21.28
CA LYS A 203 -2.42 -13.94 -22.24
C LYS A 203 -2.95 -12.63 -22.81
N ALA A 204 -4.25 -12.59 -23.16
CA ALA A 204 -4.88 -11.36 -23.60
C ALA A 204 -4.99 -10.34 -22.45
N MET A 205 -5.21 -10.81 -21.22
CA MET A 205 -5.29 -9.95 -20.03
C MET A 205 -4.05 -9.09 -19.85
N ASP A 206 -2.86 -9.64 -20.11
CA ASP A 206 -1.60 -8.88 -20.01
C ASP A 206 -1.57 -7.69 -20.98
N THR A 207 -2.04 -7.88 -22.22
CA THR A 207 -2.14 -6.82 -23.23
C THR A 207 -3.25 -5.80 -22.91
N VAL A 208 -4.39 -6.27 -22.40
CA VAL A 208 -5.49 -5.38 -21.98
C VAL A 208 -5.03 -4.48 -20.84
N LEU A 209 -4.29 -5.02 -19.88
CA LEU A 209 -3.74 -4.23 -18.77
C LEU A 209 -2.79 -3.13 -19.25
N ASP A 210 -2.02 -3.34 -20.32
CA ASP A 210 -1.21 -2.27 -20.93
C ASP A 210 -2.09 -1.10 -21.41
N GLY A 211 -3.26 -1.39 -21.96
CA GLY A 211 -4.23 -0.39 -22.35
C GLY A 211 -4.83 0.36 -21.14
N VAL A 212 -5.30 -0.40 -20.15
CA VAL A 212 -5.88 0.13 -18.91
C VAL A 212 -4.90 1.04 -18.17
N MET A 213 -3.62 0.64 -18.07
CA MET A 213 -2.58 1.42 -17.39
C MET A 213 -2.09 2.66 -18.17
N ARG A 214 -2.68 2.98 -19.33
CA ARG A 214 -2.48 4.26 -20.04
C ARG A 214 -3.58 5.26 -19.74
N GLU A 215 -4.70 4.85 -19.19
CA GLU A 215 -5.86 5.70 -18.89
C GLU A 215 -5.57 6.63 -17.71
N ASP A 216 -6.07 7.86 -17.75
CA ASP A 216 -5.87 8.84 -16.65
C ASP A 216 -6.47 8.36 -15.33
N ALA A 217 -7.57 7.62 -15.38
CA ALA A 217 -8.21 7.02 -14.21
C ALA A 217 -7.27 6.08 -13.45
N PHE A 218 -6.38 5.36 -14.15
CA PHE A 218 -5.36 4.52 -13.52
C PHE A 218 -4.40 5.35 -12.66
N TYR A 219 -3.91 6.47 -13.17
CA TYR A 219 -2.98 7.33 -12.43
C TYR A 219 -3.65 8.01 -11.23
N GLN A 220 -4.94 8.36 -11.35
CA GLN A 220 -5.72 8.86 -10.22
C GLN A 220 -5.85 7.79 -9.14
N ARG A 221 -6.21 6.56 -9.52
CA ARG A 221 -6.31 5.44 -8.60
C ARG A 221 -4.98 5.12 -7.93
N LEU A 222 -3.89 5.18 -8.70
CA LEU A 222 -2.54 4.95 -8.19
C LEU A 222 -2.18 6.00 -7.12
N ALA A 223 -2.44 7.28 -7.38
CA ALA A 223 -2.21 8.36 -6.41
C ALA A 223 -3.03 8.18 -5.13
N GLU A 224 -4.32 7.83 -5.24
CA GLU A 224 -5.17 7.56 -4.07
C GLU A 224 -4.62 6.41 -3.22
N ALA A 225 -4.26 5.31 -3.84
CA ALA A 225 -3.77 4.14 -3.14
C ALA A 225 -2.41 4.37 -2.46
N PHE A 226 -1.52 5.11 -3.11
CA PHE A 226 -0.26 5.49 -2.47
C PHE A 226 -0.46 6.57 -1.41
N ASN A 227 -1.53 7.37 -1.48
CA ASN A 227 -1.87 8.25 -0.38
C ASN A 227 -2.31 7.49 0.88
N ASP A 228 -2.92 6.31 0.74
CA ASP A 228 -3.20 5.43 1.89
C ASP A 228 -1.91 4.98 2.60
N ILE A 229 -0.79 4.93 1.86
CA ILE A 229 0.53 4.54 2.38
C ILE A 229 1.28 5.74 2.93
N PHE A 230 1.42 6.81 2.13
CA PHE A 230 2.23 7.97 2.49
C PHE A 230 1.50 9.03 3.32
N LEU A 231 0.16 9.02 3.32
CA LEU A 231 -0.71 9.90 4.12
C LEU A 231 -0.42 11.40 3.97
N VAL A 232 0.00 11.82 2.78
CA VAL A 232 0.42 13.22 2.54
C VAL A 232 -0.73 14.13 2.19
N ARG A 233 -1.73 13.64 1.44
CA ARG A 233 -2.93 14.39 1.09
C ARG A 233 -3.93 14.35 2.24
N GLY A 234 -4.61 15.46 2.50
CA GLY A 234 -5.53 15.59 3.64
C GLY A 234 -4.87 16.08 4.93
N TYR A 235 -3.54 16.13 4.99
CA TYR A 235 -2.81 16.84 6.05
C TYR A 235 -2.60 18.30 5.62
N ASP A 236 -3.71 19.00 5.46
CA ASP A 236 -3.87 20.19 4.63
C ASP A 236 -3.74 21.53 5.34
N ASP A 237 -3.74 21.57 6.67
CA ASP A 237 -3.69 22.82 7.43
C ASP A 237 -2.47 23.67 7.05
N GLY A 238 -2.65 24.62 6.13
CA GLY A 238 -1.61 25.53 5.68
C GLY A 238 -0.47 24.84 4.91
N ALA A 239 -0.77 24.16 3.79
CA ALA A 239 0.23 23.46 2.97
C ALA A 239 1.40 24.38 2.57
N GLU A 240 1.15 25.68 2.34
CA GLU A 240 2.15 26.70 2.06
C GLU A 240 3.17 26.90 3.20
N SER A 241 2.86 26.45 4.42
CA SER A 241 3.81 26.51 5.52
C SER A 241 5.00 25.58 5.33
N ALA A 242 4.89 24.55 4.46
CA ALA A 242 6.03 23.75 4.04
C ALA A 242 7.09 24.58 3.31
N LEU A 243 6.71 25.70 2.70
CA LEU A 243 7.62 26.67 2.08
C LEU A 243 8.13 27.73 3.05
N SER A 244 8.38 27.38 4.30
CA SER A 244 8.83 28.28 5.37
C SER A 244 10.32 28.65 5.31
N TYR A 245 10.96 28.45 4.19
CA TYR A 245 12.33 28.87 3.93
C TYR A 245 12.41 30.37 3.65
N ASP A 246 13.50 31.03 4.05
CA ASP A 246 13.74 32.42 3.67
C ASP A 246 13.78 32.59 2.15
N HIS A 247 14.18 31.55 1.44
CA HIS A 247 14.19 31.52 -0.01
C HIS A 247 12.78 31.82 -0.62
N PHE A 248 11.71 31.36 0.03
CA PHE A 248 10.34 31.49 -0.43
C PHE A 248 9.52 32.56 0.27
N SER A 249 10.12 33.31 1.21
CA SER A 249 9.39 34.27 2.07
C SER A 249 8.64 35.34 1.26
N GLY A 250 9.14 35.72 0.10
CA GLY A 250 8.53 36.71 -0.78
C GLY A 250 7.40 36.17 -1.67
N THR A 251 7.35 34.87 -1.91
CA THR A 251 6.51 34.23 -2.94
C THR A 251 5.50 33.22 -2.40
N ARG A 252 5.75 32.58 -1.25
CA ARG A 252 4.87 31.51 -0.73
C ARG A 252 3.41 31.93 -0.50
N HIS A 253 3.14 33.22 -0.32
CA HIS A 253 1.80 33.79 -0.16
C HIS A 253 1.38 34.63 -1.37
N TRP A 254 1.84 34.25 -2.58
CA TRP A 254 1.57 34.96 -3.82
C TRP A 254 0.08 35.18 -4.09
N THR A 255 -0.78 34.25 -3.69
CA THR A 255 -2.24 34.35 -3.89
C THR A 255 -2.85 35.59 -3.26
N GLN A 256 -2.26 36.12 -2.18
CA GLN A 256 -2.73 37.35 -1.55
C GLN A 256 -2.40 38.60 -2.38
N LYS A 257 -1.35 38.51 -3.20
CA LYS A 257 -0.84 39.60 -4.03
C LYS A 257 -1.29 39.50 -5.50
N HIS A 258 -1.92 38.36 -5.85
CA HIS A 258 -2.36 38.14 -7.23
C HIS A 258 -3.44 39.15 -7.62
N ASN A 259 -3.28 39.80 -8.80
CA ASN A 259 -4.23 40.75 -9.27
C ASN A 259 -5.53 40.09 -9.70
N LEU A 260 -6.64 40.58 -9.19
CA LEU A 260 -8.02 40.17 -9.50
C LEU A 260 -8.91 41.40 -9.79
N ASP A 261 -8.31 42.51 -10.21
CA ASP A 261 -9.01 43.77 -10.41
C ASP A 261 -10.03 43.74 -11.55
N ASP A 262 -9.85 42.80 -12.49
CA ASP A 262 -10.80 42.52 -13.57
C ASP A 262 -12.17 42.03 -13.04
N ILE A 263 -12.23 41.53 -11.80
CA ILE A 263 -13.46 41.11 -11.15
C ILE A 263 -14.03 42.32 -10.35
N VAL A 264 -14.97 42.97 -10.97
CA VAL A 264 -15.56 44.23 -10.42
C VAL A 264 -16.35 43.98 -9.12
N ASP A 265 -17.14 42.90 -9.07
CA ASP A 265 -17.92 42.54 -7.89
C ASP A 265 -17.02 42.05 -6.76
N GLU A 266 -17.14 42.72 -5.57
CA GLU A 266 -16.28 42.44 -4.43
C GLU A 266 -16.46 41.03 -3.85
N LYS A 267 -17.70 40.50 -3.79
CA LYS A 267 -17.97 39.16 -3.30
C LYS A 267 -17.44 38.10 -4.27
N ALA A 268 -17.57 38.33 -5.57
CA ALA A 268 -17.00 37.46 -6.60
C ALA A 268 -15.48 37.47 -6.54
N ARG A 269 -14.85 38.63 -6.35
CA ARG A 269 -13.39 38.78 -6.20
C ARG A 269 -12.88 38.06 -4.97
N GLN A 270 -13.55 38.18 -3.84
CA GLN A 270 -13.21 37.48 -2.61
C GLN A 270 -13.34 35.95 -2.78
N LYS A 271 -14.41 35.48 -3.42
CA LYS A 271 -14.60 34.06 -3.75
C LYS A 271 -13.50 33.53 -4.66
N ALA A 272 -13.12 34.32 -5.68
CA ALA A 272 -12.02 33.97 -6.58
C ALA A 272 -10.69 33.86 -5.84
N ARG A 273 -10.42 34.77 -4.87
CA ARG A 273 -9.20 34.71 -4.05
C ARG A 273 -9.15 33.49 -3.14
N TYR A 274 -10.28 33.10 -2.54
CA TYR A 274 -10.35 31.85 -1.77
C TYR A 274 -10.10 30.64 -2.67
N LYS A 275 -10.76 30.58 -3.83
CA LYS A 275 -10.54 29.50 -4.78
C LYS A 275 -9.07 29.39 -5.20
N LEU A 276 -8.44 30.52 -5.52
CA LEU A 276 -7.03 30.58 -5.89
C LEU A 276 -6.12 30.04 -4.76
N ALA A 277 -6.42 30.39 -3.52
CA ALA A 277 -5.66 29.92 -2.36
C ALA A 277 -5.88 28.40 -2.11
N ASP A 278 -7.11 27.92 -2.29
CA ASP A 278 -7.45 26.50 -2.14
C ASP A 278 -6.82 25.66 -3.25
N ASP A 279 -6.90 26.11 -4.51
CA ASP A 279 -6.25 25.43 -5.64
C ASP A 279 -4.72 25.36 -5.46
N TYR A 280 -4.10 26.44 -4.95
CA TYR A 280 -2.67 26.45 -4.67
C TYR A 280 -2.28 25.48 -3.56
N ARG A 281 -3.04 25.43 -2.45
CA ARG A 281 -2.81 24.46 -1.37
C ARG A 281 -2.96 23.04 -1.86
N GLU A 282 -4.03 22.77 -2.61
CA GLU A 282 -4.26 21.44 -3.20
C GLU A 282 -3.13 21.09 -4.16
N ALA A 283 -2.63 22.03 -4.98
CA ALA A 283 -1.49 21.79 -5.85
C ALA A 283 -0.23 21.40 -5.08
N LEU A 284 0.08 22.08 -3.95
CA LEU A 284 1.20 21.71 -3.10
C LEU A 284 1.04 20.31 -2.49
N LEU A 285 -0.18 19.96 -2.04
CA LEU A 285 -0.46 18.65 -1.44
C LEU A 285 -0.35 17.49 -2.43
N ARG A 286 -0.56 17.77 -3.73
CA ARG A 286 -0.45 16.76 -4.79
C ARG A 286 0.99 16.45 -5.19
N GLU A 287 1.95 17.35 -5.01
CA GLU A 287 3.33 17.21 -5.50
C GLU A 287 3.95 15.82 -5.25
N PRO A 288 3.86 15.24 -4.03
CA PRO A 288 4.41 13.89 -3.78
C PRO A 288 3.77 12.80 -4.64
N LEU A 289 2.46 12.90 -4.86
CA LEU A 289 1.70 11.91 -5.63
C LEU A 289 1.82 12.16 -7.14
N GLU A 290 2.05 13.39 -7.57
CA GLU A 290 2.36 13.72 -8.96
C GLU A 290 3.75 13.21 -9.37
N LEU A 291 4.73 13.20 -8.46
CA LEU A 291 6.02 12.53 -8.67
C LEU A 291 5.81 11.04 -9.00
N LEU A 292 5.03 10.35 -8.19
CA LEU A 292 4.70 8.95 -8.41
C LEU A 292 4.00 8.71 -9.76
N LYS A 293 3.01 9.55 -10.09
CA LYS A 293 2.30 9.47 -11.37
C LYS A 293 3.24 9.72 -12.55
N HIS A 294 4.14 10.69 -12.43
CA HIS A 294 5.14 11.01 -13.45
C HIS A 294 6.07 9.82 -13.72
N ILE A 295 6.62 9.20 -12.67
CA ILE A 295 7.48 8.03 -12.78
C ILE A 295 6.76 6.89 -13.52
N VAL A 296 5.56 6.53 -13.10
CA VAL A 296 4.83 5.39 -13.67
C VAL A 296 4.28 5.69 -15.06
N ARG A 297 3.86 6.94 -15.34
CA ARG A 297 3.33 7.36 -16.66
C ARG A 297 4.40 7.28 -17.75
N ASN A 298 5.62 7.63 -17.40
CA ASN A 298 6.75 7.68 -18.33
C ASN A 298 7.59 6.38 -18.33
N ASP A 299 7.13 5.33 -17.67
CA ASP A 299 7.83 4.05 -17.54
C ASP A 299 9.25 4.18 -16.96
N HIS A 300 9.48 5.20 -16.13
CA HIS A 300 10.72 5.38 -15.41
C HIS A 300 10.91 4.28 -14.36
N PRO A 301 12.13 3.94 -13.98
CA PRO A 301 12.39 3.04 -12.86
C PRO A 301 11.74 3.54 -11.58
N PHE A 302 10.95 2.71 -10.90
CA PHE A 302 10.27 3.13 -9.68
C PHE A 302 11.24 3.45 -8.53
N THR A 303 12.53 3.16 -8.69
CA THR A 303 13.60 3.67 -7.81
C THR A 303 13.61 5.19 -7.72
N GLU A 304 13.14 5.92 -8.76
CA GLU A 304 13.02 7.37 -8.73
C GLU A 304 12.09 7.89 -7.64
N ILE A 305 11.24 7.04 -7.06
CA ILE A 305 10.41 7.44 -5.89
C ILE A 305 11.27 7.96 -4.73
N VAL A 306 12.53 7.52 -4.62
CA VAL A 306 13.50 8.00 -3.63
C VAL A 306 14.75 8.62 -4.24
N THR A 307 15.03 8.40 -5.54
CA THR A 307 16.26 8.90 -6.19
C THR A 307 16.04 10.06 -7.13
N ALA A 308 14.79 10.47 -7.44
CA ALA A 308 14.53 11.60 -8.32
C ALA A 308 15.22 12.87 -7.81
N ASP A 309 16.02 13.50 -8.68
CA ASP A 309 16.74 14.75 -8.38
C ASP A 309 15.92 16.01 -8.76
N TYR A 310 14.61 15.87 -8.82
CA TYR A 310 13.64 16.90 -9.17
C TYR A 310 12.38 16.82 -8.29
N ILE A 311 11.60 17.89 -8.32
CA ILE A 311 10.26 17.98 -7.74
C ILE A 311 9.24 18.23 -8.87
N MET A 312 7.99 17.79 -8.67
CA MET A 312 6.89 18.11 -9.59
C MET A 312 6.33 19.49 -9.25
N MET A 313 6.22 20.34 -10.27
CA MET A 313 5.85 21.73 -10.09
C MET A 313 4.77 22.14 -11.10
N SER A 314 3.67 22.71 -10.59
CA SER A 314 2.60 23.27 -11.41
C SER A 314 2.77 24.79 -11.58
N PRO A 315 1.99 25.46 -12.47
CA PRO A 315 2.02 26.93 -12.58
C PRO A 315 1.80 27.62 -11.24
N TYR A 316 0.91 27.06 -10.39
CA TYR A 316 0.60 27.64 -9.08
C TYR A 316 1.70 27.39 -8.06
N THR A 317 2.25 26.19 -8.02
CA THR A 317 3.36 25.92 -7.10
C THR A 317 4.65 26.59 -7.57
N ALA A 318 4.86 26.77 -8.88
CA ALA A 318 5.97 27.57 -9.44
C ALA A 318 5.93 29.02 -8.95
N ARG A 319 4.74 29.64 -8.86
CA ARG A 319 4.59 30.98 -8.26
C ARG A 319 5.02 30.97 -6.78
N GLY A 320 4.64 29.95 -6.03
CA GLY A 320 5.02 29.76 -4.61
C GLY A 320 6.53 29.57 -4.43
N TYR A 321 7.14 28.80 -5.30
CA TYR A 321 8.60 28.56 -5.32
C TYR A 321 9.41 29.73 -5.93
N GLY A 322 8.74 30.78 -6.45
CA GLY A 322 9.42 31.93 -7.08
C GLY A 322 10.09 31.59 -8.42
N MET A 323 9.66 30.52 -9.09
CA MET A 323 10.22 30.05 -10.36
C MET A 323 9.29 30.28 -11.54
N PHE A 324 8.12 30.86 -11.36
CA PHE A 324 7.10 30.98 -12.40
C PHE A 324 7.61 31.70 -13.65
N GLU A 325 8.28 32.85 -13.51
CA GLU A 325 8.79 33.63 -14.64
C GLU A 325 9.81 32.84 -15.51
N GLN A 326 10.53 31.90 -14.89
CA GLN A 326 11.51 31.06 -15.58
C GLN A 326 10.86 29.85 -16.27
N LEU A 327 9.66 29.47 -15.84
CA LEU A 327 8.99 28.22 -16.24
C LEU A 327 7.71 28.43 -17.04
N LYS A 328 7.13 29.64 -17.06
CA LYS A 328 5.82 29.92 -17.65
C LYS A 328 5.69 29.43 -19.11
N ASP A 329 6.75 29.52 -19.89
CA ASP A 329 6.77 29.11 -21.32
C ASP A 329 6.85 27.56 -21.47
N LYS A 330 7.01 26.81 -20.37
CA LYS A 330 7.02 25.34 -20.33
C LYS A 330 5.65 24.75 -20.03
N PHE A 331 4.73 25.56 -19.52
CA PHE A 331 3.36 25.15 -19.26
C PHE A 331 2.49 25.37 -20.48
N THR A 332 1.54 24.49 -20.71
CA THR A 332 0.54 24.62 -21.78
C THR A 332 -0.53 25.63 -21.36
N ASP A 333 -0.96 25.58 -20.10
CA ASP A 333 -1.91 26.49 -19.49
C ASP A 333 -1.39 26.99 -18.13
N THR A 334 -1.00 28.26 -18.07
CA THR A 334 -0.49 28.88 -16.84
C THR A 334 -1.56 29.10 -15.76
N GLU A 335 -2.83 28.93 -16.08
CA GLU A 335 -3.95 29.02 -15.15
C GLU A 335 -4.48 27.64 -14.72
N ASP A 336 -3.94 26.54 -15.28
CA ASP A 336 -4.20 25.19 -14.73
C ASP A 336 -3.34 24.96 -13.47
N PRO A 337 -3.96 24.87 -12.27
CA PRO A 337 -3.21 24.63 -11.05
C PRO A 337 -2.57 23.24 -10.99
N TYR A 338 -2.90 22.34 -11.91
CA TYR A 338 -2.59 20.90 -11.83
C TYR A 338 -1.82 20.35 -13.06
N GLU A 339 -1.30 21.21 -13.93
CA GLU A 339 -0.34 20.83 -14.96
C GLU A 339 1.06 20.74 -14.34
N TYR A 340 1.60 19.54 -14.12
CA TYR A 340 2.89 19.37 -13.45
C TYR A 340 4.02 19.03 -14.41
N ILE A 341 5.16 19.68 -14.20
CA ILE A 341 6.43 19.41 -14.89
C ILE A 341 7.53 19.10 -13.85
N PRO A 342 8.54 18.26 -14.20
CA PRO A 342 9.70 18.02 -13.34
C PRO A 342 10.64 19.24 -13.34
N VAL A 343 11.05 19.71 -12.15
CA VAL A 343 11.89 20.89 -11.96
C VAL A 343 12.92 20.67 -10.88
N ARG A 344 14.16 21.09 -11.10
CA ARG A 344 15.21 21.16 -10.08
C ARG A 344 15.20 22.52 -9.42
N LEU A 345 15.08 22.56 -8.10
CA LEU A 345 15.19 23.80 -7.34
C LEU A 345 16.65 24.23 -7.20
N PRO A 346 16.95 25.54 -7.24
CA PRO A 346 18.25 26.03 -6.85
C PRO A 346 18.52 25.73 -5.37
N SER A 347 19.77 25.81 -4.92
CA SER A 347 20.09 25.67 -3.49
C SER A 347 19.34 26.72 -2.67
N LEU A 348 18.78 26.29 -1.52
CA LEU A 348 17.84 27.09 -0.74
C LEU A 348 18.55 27.92 0.32
N LYS A 349 17.98 29.07 0.67
CA LYS A 349 18.35 29.79 1.89
C LYS A 349 17.66 29.13 3.08
N SER A 350 18.43 28.90 4.13
CA SER A 350 17.89 28.35 5.35
C SER A 350 17.02 29.36 6.10
N ARG A 351 16.12 28.86 6.95
CA ARG A 351 15.31 29.72 7.83
C ARG A 351 16.21 30.43 8.86
N ASN A 352 16.06 31.76 8.94
CA ASN A 352 16.79 32.64 9.86
C ASN A 352 18.32 32.71 9.60
N VAL A 353 18.79 32.15 8.49
CA VAL A 353 20.18 32.23 8.05
C VAL A 353 20.21 32.75 6.63
N LYS A 354 21.03 33.77 6.38
CA LYS A 354 21.15 34.37 5.04
C LYS A 354 21.98 33.51 4.09
N GLU A 355 22.59 32.48 4.58
CA GLU A 355 23.47 31.59 3.81
C GLU A 355 22.65 30.59 2.99
N HIS A 356 23.13 30.32 1.80
CA HIS A 356 22.56 29.25 0.96
C HIS A 356 22.99 27.90 1.48
N GLN A 357 22.13 26.91 1.25
CA GLN A 357 22.45 25.51 1.43
C GLN A 357 23.76 25.18 0.69
N VAL A 358 24.67 24.49 1.35
CA VAL A 358 25.86 23.93 0.70
C VAL A 358 25.38 22.93 -0.36
N SER A 359 25.79 23.14 -1.60
CA SER A 359 25.46 22.27 -2.73
C SER A 359 26.54 22.38 -3.79
N GLU A 360 27.24 21.29 -4.04
CA GLU A 360 28.26 21.23 -5.10
C GLU A 360 27.64 21.30 -6.50
N SER A 361 26.40 20.90 -6.65
CA SER A 361 25.65 20.96 -7.92
C SER A 361 24.99 22.31 -8.18
N GLY A 362 24.93 23.22 -7.19
CA GLY A 362 24.17 24.46 -7.24
C GLY A 362 22.67 24.29 -7.08
N PHE A 363 22.17 23.05 -7.00
CA PHE A 363 20.76 22.73 -6.85
C PHE A 363 20.46 22.18 -5.45
N TYR A 364 19.20 22.26 -5.05
CA TYR A 364 18.69 21.55 -3.89
C TYR A 364 18.87 20.03 -4.11
N PRO A 365 19.44 19.29 -3.16
CA PRO A 365 19.71 17.85 -3.32
C PRO A 365 18.42 17.04 -3.17
N HIS A 366 17.57 17.09 -4.19
CA HIS A 366 16.35 16.29 -4.20
C HIS A 366 16.65 14.79 -4.11
N ALA A 367 15.84 14.08 -3.37
CA ALA A 367 15.89 12.63 -3.18
C ALA A 367 14.46 12.05 -3.22
N GLY A 368 13.77 12.27 -4.34
CA GLY A 368 12.40 11.86 -4.53
C GLY A 368 11.50 12.23 -3.35
N MET A 369 10.66 11.30 -2.92
CA MET A 369 9.72 11.47 -1.80
C MET A 369 10.39 11.93 -0.52
N LEU A 370 11.61 11.46 -0.22
CA LEU A 370 12.32 11.76 1.03
C LEU A 370 12.58 13.26 1.24
N SER A 371 12.68 14.02 0.16
CA SER A 371 13.00 15.46 0.17
C SER A 371 11.83 16.36 -0.20
N VAL A 372 10.67 15.80 -0.56
CA VAL A 372 9.47 16.60 -0.86
C VAL A 372 8.95 17.26 0.41
N PHE A 373 8.72 18.57 0.37
CA PHE A 373 8.40 19.36 1.58
C PHE A 373 7.10 18.92 2.25
N GLN A 374 6.10 18.48 1.49
CA GLN A 374 4.84 17.98 2.06
C GLN A 374 5.03 16.65 2.80
N TYR A 375 5.91 15.78 2.33
CA TYR A 375 6.27 14.55 3.03
C TYR A 375 7.03 14.84 4.33
N LEU A 376 8.02 15.74 4.28
CA LEU A 376 8.75 16.18 5.49
C LEU A 376 7.84 16.84 6.52
N ARG A 377 6.85 17.62 6.05
CA ARG A 377 5.85 18.25 6.90
C ARG A 377 4.87 17.25 7.49
N ARG A 378 4.46 16.23 6.74
CA ARG A 378 3.58 15.17 7.23
C ARG A 378 4.20 14.40 8.40
N TYR A 379 5.51 14.21 8.37
CA TYR A 379 6.27 13.53 9.41
C TYR A 379 7.23 14.50 10.11
N PRO A 380 6.69 15.39 10.97
CA PRO A 380 7.48 16.46 11.56
C PRO A 380 8.46 15.95 12.60
N THR A 381 9.49 16.76 12.86
CA THR A 381 10.41 16.57 13.96
C THR A 381 10.14 17.52 15.11
N THR A 382 10.44 17.06 16.34
CA THR A 382 10.40 17.84 17.57
C THR A 382 11.71 17.68 18.33
N GLU A 383 11.90 18.42 19.40
CA GLU A 383 13.10 18.29 20.24
C GLU A 383 13.24 16.90 20.87
N THR A 384 12.14 16.22 21.12
CA THR A 384 12.14 14.86 21.68
C THR A 384 12.20 13.78 20.61
N ASN A 385 11.52 13.99 19.49
CA ASN A 385 11.45 13.04 18.38
C ASN A 385 12.75 12.98 17.55
N ARG A 386 13.37 14.14 17.26
CA ARG A 386 14.68 14.26 16.57
C ARG A 386 14.74 13.45 15.26
N ASN A 387 13.76 13.61 14.39
CA ASN A 387 13.60 12.88 13.12
C ASN A 387 13.33 11.37 13.24
N ARG A 388 13.17 10.81 14.44
CA ARG A 388 12.89 9.36 14.60
C ARG A 388 11.60 8.94 13.94
N LEU A 389 10.57 9.82 13.92
CA LEU A 389 9.34 9.54 13.17
C LEU A 389 9.63 9.42 11.66
N ARG A 390 10.45 10.30 11.08
CA ARG A 390 10.85 10.21 9.67
C ARG A 390 11.61 8.92 9.38
N ALA A 391 12.55 8.55 10.24
CA ALA A 391 13.28 7.29 10.12
C ALA A 391 12.36 6.07 10.20
N ARG A 392 11.40 6.05 11.14
CA ARG A 392 10.41 4.98 11.24
C ARG A 392 9.58 4.87 9.95
N MET A 393 9.05 6.00 9.46
CA MET A 393 8.24 6.00 8.24
C MET A 393 9.05 5.67 7.00
N TYR A 394 10.33 6.06 6.94
CA TYR A 394 11.24 5.62 5.90
C TYR A 394 11.35 4.08 5.85
N TYR A 395 11.64 3.45 6.99
CA TYR A 395 11.72 1.98 7.06
C TYR A 395 10.41 1.31 6.67
N GLN A 396 9.29 1.84 7.14
CA GLN A 396 7.97 1.28 6.86
C GLN A 396 7.59 1.44 5.38
N HIS A 397 7.80 2.62 4.79
CA HIS A 397 7.36 2.93 3.43
C HIS A 397 8.26 2.32 2.36
N PHE A 398 9.57 2.24 2.59
CA PHE A 398 10.51 1.87 1.55
C PHE A 398 11.21 0.53 1.79
N LEU A 399 11.22 0.02 3.01
CA LEU A 399 11.87 -1.24 3.37
C LEU A 399 10.93 -2.25 4.05
N GLY A 400 9.65 -1.91 4.23
CA GLY A 400 8.62 -2.80 4.77
C GLY A 400 8.86 -3.22 6.24
N VAL A 401 9.58 -2.41 7.01
CA VAL A 401 9.94 -2.70 8.41
C VAL A 401 9.28 -1.68 9.34
N ASP A 402 8.41 -2.12 10.24
CA ASP A 402 8.05 -1.29 11.39
C ASP A 402 9.09 -1.51 12.51
N VAL A 403 9.94 -0.51 12.71
CA VAL A 403 11.04 -0.59 13.69
C VAL A 403 10.53 -0.78 15.12
N LEU A 404 9.30 -0.35 15.43
CA LEU A 404 8.70 -0.56 16.76
C LEU A 404 8.33 -2.01 17.03
N GLU A 405 8.31 -2.85 16.02
CA GLU A 405 8.07 -4.28 16.16
C GLU A 405 9.35 -5.11 16.35
N LEU A 406 10.52 -4.48 16.26
CA LEU A 406 11.81 -5.14 16.45
C LEU A 406 12.07 -5.54 17.92
N ALA A 407 11.40 -4.89 18.88
CA ALA A 407 11.54 -5.17 20.29
C ALA A 407 10.19 -5.32 21.00
N ALA A 408 10.18 -6.12 22.06
CA ALA A 408 9.03 -6.16 22.97
C ALA A 408 8.84 -4.78 23.63
N ARG A 409 7.60 -4.35 23.78
CA ARG A 409 7.30 -3.09 24.48
C ARG A 409 7.75 -3.17 25.93
N VAL A 410 8.48 -2.17 26.38
CA VAL A 410 8.92 -2.06 27.78
C VAL A 410 7.71 -1.69 28.64
N SER A 411 7.41 -2.51 29.63
CA SER A 411 6.26 -2.30 30.52
C SER A 411 6.46 -1.15 31.52
N ASP A 412 7.70 -0.86 31.89
CA ASP A 412 8.06 0.26 32.77
C ASP A 412 9.30 1.03 32.21
N ALA A 413 9.03 1.86 31.24
CA ALA A 413 10.07 2.67 30.61
C ALA A 413 10.73 3.66 31.59
N ALA A 414 9.98 4.17 32.58
CA ALA A 414 10.51 5.13 33.55
C ALA A 414 11.55 4.48 34.47
N ALA A 415 11.29 3.28 34.97
CA ALA A 415 12.23 2.56 35.82
C ALA A 415 13.52 2.15 35.08
N VAL A 416 13.40 1.84 33.77
CA VAL A 416 14.57 1.53 32.92
C VAL A 416 15.39 2.78 32.63
N THR A 417 14.73 3.89 32.26
CA THR A 417 15.42 5.12 31.87
C THR A 417 16.13 5.82 33.02
N ALA A 418 15.60 5.70 34.26
CA ALA A 418 16.20 6.30 35.46
C ALA A 418 17.61 5.81 35.80
N LYS A 419 18.05 4.68 35.24
CA LYS A 419 19.34 4.05 35.54
C LYS A 419 20.50 4.49 34.63
N TYR A 420 20.21 5.25 33.56
CA TYR A 420 21.18 5.55 32.51
C TYR A 420 21.23 7.04 32.21
N GLU A 421 22.42 7.55 31.88
CA GLU A 421 22.61 8.94 31.45
C GLU A 421 22.00 9.17 30.07
N ILE A 422 22.19 8.23 29.15
CA ILE A 422 21.61 8.24 27.80
C ILE A 422 20.89 6.92 27.55
N PRO A 423 19.62 6.79 28.01
CA PRO A 423 18.90 5.52 27.97
C PRO A 423 18.77 4.95 26.55
N THR A 424 18.59 5.80 25.53
CA THR A 424 18.46 5.39 24.12
C THR A 424 19.71 4.71 23.55
N MET A 425 20.88 4.94 24.17
CA MET A 425 22.16 4.35 23.77
C MET A 425 22.68 3.30 24.76
N GLN A 426 22.13 3.24 25.96
CA GLN A 426 22.70 2.44 27.07
C GLN A 426 21.74 1.39 27.60
N ALA A 427 20.41 1.63 27.58
CA ALA A 427 19.44 0.66 28.03
C ALA A 427 19.18 -0.37 26.94
N GLY A 428 19.36 -1.66 27.23
CA GLY A 428 19.22 -2.76 26.27
C GLY A 428 17.88 -2.75 25.54
N GLU A 429 16.80 -2.48 26.27
CA GLU A 429 15.44 -2.41 25.71
C GLU A 429 15.23 -1.25 24.72
N CYS A 430 15.96 -0.15 24.92
CA CYS A 430 15.87 1.04 24.06
C CYS A 430 16.79 0.91 22.83
N VAL A 431 18.00 0.38 23.03
CA VAL A 431 19.04 0.26 22.01
C VAL A 431 18.56 -0.52 20.78
N VAL A 432 17.74 -1.56 20.95
CA VAL A 432 17.25 -2.41 19.85
C VAL A 432 16.60 -1.58 18.74
N CYS A 433 15.74 -0.63 19.10
CA CYS A 433 15.08 0.24 18.11
C CYS A 433 15.96 1.44 17.73
N HIS A 434 16.60 2.07 18.73
CA HIS A 434 17.34 3.32 18.52
C HIS A 434 18.57 3.14 17.64
N LYS A 435 19.21 1.98 17.69
CA LYS A 435 20.33 1.63 16.86
C LYS A 435 20.01 1.56 15.36
N THR A 436 18.75 1.24 15.04
CA THR A 436 18.23 1.25 13.68
C THR A 436 17.69 2.63 13.30
N LEU A 437 16.91 3.25 14.21
CA LEU A 437 16.23 4.52 13.95
C LEU A 437 17.18 5.73 13.91
N ASP A 438 18.08 5.82 14.91
CA ASP A 438 18.87 7.02 15.12
C ASP A 438 19.85 7.32 13.98
N PRO A 439 20.54 6.34 13.36
CA PRO A 439 21.37 6.62 12.20
C PRO A 439 20.61 7.24 11.05
N VAL A 440 19.44 6.69 10.68
CA VAL A 440 18.59 7.26 9.63
C VAL A 440 17.97 8.60 10.06
N ALA A 441 17.59 8.74 11.33
CA ALA A 441 17.16 10.04 11.87
C ALA A 441 18.25 11.11 11.74
N GLY A 442 19.52 10.71 11.90
CA GLY A 442 20.70 11.53 11.69
C GLY A 442 20.89 11.98 10.24
N ILE A 443 20.44 11.20 9.25
CA ILE A 443 20.46 11.59 7.84
C ILE A 443 19.57 12.83 7.59
N PHE A 444 18.44 12.96 8.31
CA PHE A 444 17.54 14.12 8.25
C PHE A 444 18.00 15.31 9.13
N GLN A 445 19.22 15.30 9.63
CA GLN A 445 19.72 16.26 10.63
C GLN A 445 19.60 17.73 10.22
N ASP A 446 19.68 18.02 8.94
CA ASP A 446 19.57 19.37 8.40
C ASP A 446 18.13 19.77 8.05
N TYR A 447 17.14 18.88 8.33
CA TYR A 447 15.71 19.08 8.11
C TYR A 447 14.94 18.89 9.42
N TYR A 448 15.18 19.74 10.40
CA TYR A 448 14.77 19.50 11.79
C TYR A 448 13.55 20.28 12.28
N SER A 449 13.02 21.20 11.50
CA SER A 449 11.86 21.97 11.95
C SER A 449 10.54 21.19 11.77
N PHE A 450 9.49 21.67 12.44
CA PHE A 450 8.12 21.15 12.28
C PHE A 450 7.67 21.10 10.82
N THR A 451 8.10 22.05 10.01
CA THR A 451 7.76 22.16 8.59
C THR A 451 8.75 21.45 7.66
N GLY A 452 9.74 20.74 8.19
CA GLY A 452 10.79 20.12 7.39
C GLY A 452 11.78 21.10 6.77
N VAL A 453 11.85 22.32 7.29
CA VAL A 453 12.72 23.38 6.78
C VAL A 453 14.18 23.00 6.94
N PHE A 454 14.95 23.13 5.85
CA PHE A 454 16.40 23.06 5.89
C PHE A 454 16.99 24.16 6.79
N GLY A 455 17.99 23.83 7.56
CA GLY A 455 18.71 24.76 8.41
C GLY A 455 19.85 24.14 9.20
N PRO A 456 20.72 24.94 9.83
CA PRO A 456 21.80 24.42 10.64
C PRO A 456 21.25 23.61 11.81
N ARG A 457 21.98 22.54 12.15
CA ARG A 457 21.65 21.72 13.32
C ARG A 457 21.72 22.56 14.59
N LYS A 458 20.77 22.29 15.50
CA LYS A 458 20.85 22.76 16.87
C LYS A 458 22.06 22.11 17.55
N ASP A 459 22.90 22.90 18.17
CA ASP A 459 24.07 22.41 18.89
C ASP A 459 23.68 21.35 19.93
N GLY A 460 24.40 20.24 19.91
CA GLY A 460 24.21 19.13 20.84
C GLY A 460 22.97 18.29 20.59
N TRP A 461 22.15 18.61 19.60
CA TRP A 461 20.88 17.93 19.39
C TRP A 461 21.00 16.44 19.08
N PHE A 462 22.09 16.04 18.44
CA PHE A 462 22.35 14.65 18.08
C PHE A 462 23.49 13.99 18.91
N LYS A 463 23.95 14.62 20.00
CA LYS A 463 25.03 14.07 20.84
C LYS A 463 24.64 12.81 21.60
N ASP A 464 23.35 12.64 21.89
CA ASP A 464 22.77 11.50 22.60
C ASP A 464 22.00 10.56 21.64
N MET A 465 22.45 10.47 20.40
CA MET A 465 21.94 9.58 19.37
C MET A 465 23.10 8.85 18.69
N PHE A 466 22.82 7.68 18.11
CA PHE A 466 23.77 7.00 17.23
C PHE A 466 24.10 7.88 16.01
N GLY A 467 25.34 7.76 15.49
CA GLY A 467 25.81 8.53 14.35
C GLY A 467 24.95 8.39 13.11
N ALA A 468 24.91 9.44 12.26
CA ALA A 468 24.16 9.39 11.00
C ALA A 468 24.71 8.32 10.07
N GLY A 469 23.83 7.51 9.49
CA GLY A 469 24.20 6.40 8.63
C GLY A 469 23.02 5.50 8.24
N PHE A 470 23.34 4.38 7.64
CA PHE A 470 22.34 3.37 7.25
C PHE A 470 22.90 1.96 7.39
N GLU A 471 22.25 1.11 8.20
CA GLU A 471 22.53 -0.34 8.35
C GLU A 471 24.03 -0.66 8.64
N GLY A 472 24.68 0.20 9.40
CA GLY A 472 26.10 0.03 9.79
C GLY A 472 27.07 0.83 8.95
N ASP A 473 26.65 1.41 7.85
CA ASP A 473 27.46 2.35 7.07
C ASP A 473 27.27 3.77 7.60
N ASP A 474 28.34 4.41 8.04
CA ASP A 474 28.32 5.79 8.48
C ASP A 474 28.21 6.76 7.30
N LEU A 475 27.45 7.85 7.47
CA LEU A 475 27.39 8.92 6.48
C LEU A 475 28.74 9.63 6.40
N PRO A 476 29.45 9.57 5.24
CA PRO A 476 30.70 10.28 5.07
C PRO A 476 30.51 11.80 5.21
N PRO A 477 31.44 12.53 5.88
CA PRO A 477 31.31 13.97 6.07
C PRO A 477 31.11 14.77 4.78
N GLU A 478 31.75 14.38 3.70
CA GLU A 478 31.65 14.99 2.36
C GLU A 478 30.29 14.72 1.69
N GLN A 479 29.56 13.69 2.09
CA GLN A 479 28.20 13.37 1.58
C GLN A 479 27.09 14.07 2.37
N ARG A 480 27.44 14.78 3.44
CA ARG A 480 26.46 15.38 4.33
C ARG A 480 25.52 16.37 3.62
N TRP A 481 26.04 17.16 2.68
CA TRP A 481 25.24 18.15 1.94
C TRP A 481 24.13 17.50 1.08
N ARG A 482 24.32 16.21 0.71
CA ARG A 482 23.37 15.40 -0.07
C ARG A 482 22.93 14.13 0.70
N SER A 483 22.81 14.21 2.00
CA SER A 483 22.56 13.06 2.88
C SER A 483 21.35 12.23 2.48
N LEU A 484 20.25 12.86 2.04
CA LEU A 484 19.04 12.15 1.58
C LEU A 484 19.27 11.41 0.25
N GLN A 485 20.08 11.96 -0.66
CA GLN A 485 20.46 11.25 -1.90
C GLN A 485 21.34 10.04 -1.57
N TRP A 486 22.30 10.21 -0.62
CA TRP A 486 23.13 9.10 -0.15
C TRP A 486 22.27 7.98 0.44
N LEU A 487 21.27 8.30 1.27
CA LEU A 487 20.30 7.32 1.80
C LEU A 487 19.54 6.64 0.68
N ALA A 488 19.04 7.40 -0.30
CA ALA A 488 18.29 6.87 -1.44
C ALA A 488 19.11 5.87 -2.26
N GLU A 489 20.41 6.16 -2.50
CA GLU A 489 21.34 5.27 -3.21
C GLU A 489 21.55 3.93 -2.48
N HIS A 490 21.52 3.93 -1.14
CA HIS A 490 21.57 2.71 -0.33
C HIS A 490 20.24 1.98 -0.34
N THR A 491 19.13 2.73 -0.26
CA THR A 491 17.76 2.18 -0.26
C THR A 491 17.48 1.32 -1.49
N VAL A 492 17.81 1.82 -2.69
CA VAL A 492 17.49 1.11 -3.94
C VAL A 492 18.38 -0.12 -4.18
N LYS A 493 19.49 -0.22 -3.47
CA LYS A 493 20.37 -1.40 -3.48
C LYS A 493 19.90 -2.47 -2.50
N ASP A 494 19.09 -2.10 -1.52
CA ASP A 494 18.57 -3.02 -0.53
C ASP A 494 17.44 -3.89 -1.15
N PRO A 495 17.53 -5.23 -1.09
CA PRO A 495 16.52 -6.11 -1.68
C PRO A 495 15.14 -5.93 -1.07
N ARG A 496 15.04 -5.39 0.15
CA ARG A 496 13.77 -5.07 0.81
C ARG A 496 12.98 -4.03 0.04
N PHE A 497 13.65 -3.08 -0.64
CA PHE A 497 12.98 -2.05 -1.43
C PHE A 497 12.07 -2.67 -2.50
N ALA A 498 12.61 -3.56 -3.33
CA ALA A 498 11.82 -4.19 -4.39
C ALA A 498 10.64 -4.99 -3.82
N THR A 499 10.86 -5.74 -2.75
CA THR A 499 9.81 -6.52 -2.09
C THR A 499 8.71 -5.63 -1.54
N THR A 500 9.08 -4.54 -0.84
CA THR A 500 8.13 -3.59 -0.26
C THR A 500 7.28 -2.90 -1.32
N MET A 501 7.88 -2.50 -2.45
CA MET A 501 7.10 -1.92 -3.55
C MET A 501 6.08 -2.91 -4.12
N VAL A 502 6.44 -4.18 -4.22
CA VAL A 502 5.52 -5.24 -4.65
C VAL A 502 4.42 -5.49 -3.60
N GLU A 503 4.72 -5.43 -2.32
CA GLU A 503 3.74 -5.50 -1.23
C GLU A 503 2.75 -4.32 -1.27
N HIS A 504 3.23 -3.12 -1.58
CA HIS A 504 2.35 -1.96 -1.80
C HIS A 504 1.41 -2.17 -3.00
N VAL A 505 1.89 -2.76 -4.09
CA VAL A 505 1.03 -3.10 -5.24
C VAL A 505 -0.05 -4.12 -4.87
N TYR A 506 0.25 -5.11 -4.02
CA TYR A 506 -0.76 -6.02 -3.51
C TYR A 506 -1.87 -5.26 -2.75
N TYR A 507 -1.47 -4.34 -1.86
CA TYR A 507 -2.42 -3.47 -1.16
C TYR A 507 -3.28 -2.63 -2.12
N ILE A 508 -2.68 -2.06 -3.18
CA ILE A 508 -3.39 -1.27 -4.18
C ILE A 508 -4.51 -2.07 -4.86
N LEU A 509 -4.23 -3.34 -5.17
CA LEU A 509 -5.16 -4.23 -5.87
C LEU A 509 -6.22 -4.83 -4.95
N THR A 510 -5.85 -5.17 -3.72
CA THR A 510 -6.70 -5.95 -2.81
C THR A 510 -7.28 -5.13 -1.65
N GLY A 511 -6.73 -3.94 -1.37
CA GLY A 511 -7.04 -3.18 -0.16
C GLY A 511 -6.47 -3.79 1.13
N ARG A 512 -5.74 -4.91 1.06
CA ARG A 512 -5.16 -5.60 2.22
C ARG A 512 -3.64 -5.62 2.17
N LYS A 513 -3.02 -5.50 3.33
CA LYS A 513 -1.56 -5.72 3.44
C LYS A 513 -1.26 -7.20 3.23
N VAL A 514 -0.04 -7.50 2.79
CA VAL A 514 0.45 -8.88 2.74
C VAL A 514 0.48 -9.49 4.14
N LEU A 515 0.42 -10.81 4.20
CA LEU A 515 0.50 -11.54 5.47
C LEU A 515 1.85 -11.28 6.14
N LEU A 516 1.81 -11.13 7.45
CA LEU A 516 3.00 -11.05 8.29
C LEU A 516 3.32 -12.42 8.89
N PRO A 517 4.59 -12.70 9.25
CA PRO A 517 4.94 -13.93 9.93
C PRO A 517 4.16 -14.05 11.24
N PRO A 518 3.50 -15.19 11.52
CA PRO A 518 2.74 -15.36 12.73
C PRO A 518 3.65 -15.36 13.97
N LYS A 519 3.28 -14.58 14.99
CA LYS A 519 4.09 -14.37 16.19
C LYS A 519 3.68 -15.28 17.37
N ALA A 520 2.39 -15.61 17.46
CA ALA A 520 1.84 -16.38 18.57
C ALA A 520 2.05 -17.88 18.33
N LEU A 521 3.09 -18.42 18.94
CA LEU A 521 3.42 -19.86 18.80
C LEU A 521 2.38 -20.78 19.44
N ASP A 522 1.59 -20.27 20.38
CA ASP A 522 0.53 -21.01 21.06
C ASP A 522 -0.83 -20.92 20.32
N ASP A 523 -0.88 -20.20 19.20
CA ASP A 523 -2.07 -20.13 18.36
C ASP A 523 -2.34 -21.51 17.72
N PRO A 524 -3.52 -22.11 17.90
CA PRO A 524 -3.86 -23.40 17.31
C PRO A 524 -3.74 -23.39 15.76
N ASP A 525 -3.87 -22.23 15.14
CA ASP A 525 -3.77 -22.05 13.69
C ASP A 525 -2.37 -21.59 13.24
N TYR A 526 -1.38 -21.59 14.14
CA TYR A 526 -0.03 -21.09 13.84
C TYR A 526 0.57 -21.70 12.55
N GLU A 527 0.53 -23.02 12.41
CA GLU A 527 1.09 -23.70 11.23
C GLU A 527 0.32 -23.39 9.94
N ALA A 528 -1.01 -23.22 10.03
CA ALA A 528 -1.84 -22.80 8.91
C ALA A 528 -1.49 -21.38 8.47
N LYS A 529 -1.41 -20.45 9.41
CA LYS A 529 -1.02 -19.05 9.16
C LYS A 529 0.41 -18.95 8.64
N ARG A 530 1.33 -19.75 9.19
CA ARG A 530 2.72 -19.81 8.73
C ARG A 530 2.81 -20.28 7.28
N ARG A 531 2.06 -21.32 6.91
CA ARG A 531 2.01 -21.84 5.55
C ARG A 531 1.46 -20.80 4.57
N ALA A 532 0.40 -20.09 4.95
CA ALA A 532 -0.18 -19.01 4.15
C ALA A 532 0.84 -17.87 3.93
N TYR A 533 1.50 -17.42 5.01
CA TYR A 533 2.56 -16.42 4.94
C TYR A 533 3.69 -16.84 3.99
N GLN A 534 4.20 -18.07 4.12
CA GLN A 534 5.29 -18.57 3.30
C GLN A 534 4.89 -18.67 1.82
N ALA A 535 3.67 -19.12 1.52
CA ALA A 535 3.17 -19.20 0.16
C ALA A 535 3.05 -17.80 -0.47
N GLN A 536 2.51 -16.82 0.25
CA GLN A 536 2.40 -15.46 -0.24
C GLN A 536 3.78 -14.78 -0.35
N ARG A 537 4.66 -15.00 0.61
CA ARG A 537 6.03 -14.46 0.59
C ARG A 537 6.81 -14.95 -0.63
N LYS A 538 6.72 -16.24 -0.94
CA LYS A 538 7.32 -16.82 -2.15
C LYS A 538 6.81 -16.16 -3.42
N GLU A 539 5.51 -15.93 -3.52
CA GLU A 539 4.90 -15.23 -4.67
C GLU A 539 5.38 -13.78 -4.75
N THR A 540 5.39 -13.06 -3.61
CA THR A 540 5.89 -11.68 -3.53
C THR A 540 7.34 -11.59 -4.02
N GLU A 541 8.21 -12.49 -3.59
CA GLU A 541 9.62 -12.54 -4.01
C GLU A 541 9.78 -12.87 -5.50
N ALA A 542 8.95 -13.77 -6.04
CA ALA A 542 8.96 -14.07 -7.45
C ALA A 542 8.52 -12.87 -8.32
N ILE A 543 7.52 -12.11 -7.86
CA ILE A 543 7.09 -10.87 -8.54
C ILE A 543 8.17 -9.79 -8.38
N ALA A 544 8.79 -9.66 -7.20
CA ALA A 544 9.88 -8.70 -6.96
C ALA A 544 11.09 -8.96 -7.87
N ALA A 545 11.46 -10.22 -8.07
CA ALA A 545 12.51 -10.58 -9.02
C ALA A 545 12.18 -10.17 -10.47
N LYS A 546 10.93 -10.34 -10.92
CA LYS A 546 10.46 -9.87 -12.23
C LYS A 546 10.47 -8.33 -12.31
N PHE A 547 10.05 -7.65 -11.25
CA PHE A 547 10.04 -6.20 -11.13
C PHE A 547 11.47 -5.62 -11.25
N VAL A 548 12.43 -6.17 -10.53
CA VAL A 548 13.86 -5.79 -10.64
C VAL A 548 14.38 -6.03 -12.06
N LYS A 549 14.10 -7.22 -12.63
CA LYS A 549 14.52 -7.55 -14.00
C LYS A 549 13.92 -6.63 -15.07
N ALA A 550 12.74 -6.09 -14.81
CA ALA A 550 12.07 -5.11 -15.67
C ALA A 550 12.50 -3.66 -15.35
N ASN A 551 13.71 -3.47 -14.82
CA ASN A 551 14.23 -2.16 -14.42
C ASN A 551 13.28 -1.40 -13.48
N PHE A 552 12.74 -2.08 -12.49
CA PHE A 552 11.80 -1.52 -11.51
C PHE A 552 10.55 -0.86 -12.14
N ASN A 553 10.05 -1.36 -13.28
CA ASN A 553 8.79 -0.88 -13.85
C ASN A 553 7.61 -1.37 -13.00
N LEU A 554 6.90 -0.43 -12.33
CA LEU A 554 5.81 -0.75 -11.41
C LEU A 554 4.66 -1.51 -12.07
N LYS A 555 4.40 -1.25 -13.35
CA LYS A 555 3.36 -1.96 -14.13
C LYS A 555 3.62 -3.47 -14.20
N THR A 556 4.90 -3.89 -14.16
CA THR A 556 5.27 -5.31 -14.08
C THR A 556 4.80 -5.96 -12.78
N ALA A 557 4.90 -5.26 -11.65
CA ALA A 557 4.41 -5.77 -10.38
C ALA A 557 2.87 -5.87 -10.36
N ILE A 558 2.17 -4.88 -10.94
CA ILE A 558 0.70 -4.91 -11.10
C ILE A 558 0.26 -6.13 -11.91
N LYS A 559 0.88 -6.37 -13.07
CA LYS A 559 0.62 -7.55 -13.91
C LYS A 559 0.96 -8.86 -13.19
N GLY A 560 2.05 -8.87 -12.42
CA GLY A 560 2.46 -10.02 -11.61
C GLY A 560 1.37 -10.43 -10.63
N TRP A 561 0.85 -9.50 -9.84
CA TRP A 561 -0.23 -9.77 -8.90
C TRP A 561 -1.56 -10.09 -9.59
N ALA A 562 -1.91 -9.38 -10.66
CA ALA A 562 -3.15 -9.65 -11.42
C ALA A 562 -3.19 -11.08 -11.98
N ALA A 563 -2.05 -11.65 -12.32
CA ALA A 563 -1.93 -13.04 -12.78
C ALA A 563 -1.82 -14.06 -11.62
N SER A 564 -1.49 -13.62 -10.41
CA SER A 564 -1.25 -14.48 -9.25
C SER A 564 -2.53 -15.15 -8.75
N PRO A 565 -2.46 -16.41 -8.30
CA PRO A 565 -3.54 -17.07 -7.59
C PRO A 565 -4.03 -16.30 -6.35
N PHE A 566 -3.17 -15.55 -5.67
CA PHE A 566 -3.53 -14.70 -4.52
C PHE A 566 -4.51 -13.58 -4.86
N TYR A 567 -4.57 -13.13 -6.11
CA TYR A 567 -5.54 -12.15 -6.58
C TYR A 567 -6.74 -12.79 -7.28
N ARG A 568 -6.53 -13.98 -7.85
CA ARG A 568 -7.51 -14.66 -8.71
C ARG A 568 -8.41 -15.64 -7.98
N ALA A 569 -8.09 -16.05 -6.76
CA ALA A 569 -8.91 -16.97 -6.01
C ALA A 569 -10.31 -16.37 -5.76
N ASP A 570 -11.36 -17.15 -6.02
CA ASP A 570 -12.76 -16.72 -5.93
C ASP A 570 -13.52 -17.45 -4.83
N ASP A 571 -13.64 -18.77 -4.94
CA ASP A 571 -14.43 -19.56 -4.01
C ASP A 571 -13.58 -20.57 -3.23
N ILE A 572 -13.69 -20.45 -1.91
CA ILE A 572 -13.10 -21.38 -0.95
C ILE A 572 -14.12 -22.37 -0.37
N ALA A 573 -15.37 -22.34 -0.83
CA ALA A 573 -16.46 -23.12 -0.24
C ALA A 573 -16.18 -24.63 -0.25
N THR A 574 -15.54 -25.14 -1.30
CA THR A 574 -15.08 -26.54 -1.41
C THR A 574 -13.94 -26.86 -0.45
N ALA A 575 -13.04 -25.91 -0.22
CA ALA A 575 -11.94 -26.04 0.73
C ALA A 575 -12.39 -25.93 2.19
N MET A 576 -13.53 -25.31 2.45
CA MET A 576 -14.11 -25.10 3.79
C MET A 576 -14.52 -26.39 4.51
N LYS A 577 -14.59 -27.50 3.82
CA LYS A 577 -14.82 -28.83 4.45
C LYS A 577 -13.65 -29.29 5.33
N ASN A 578 -12.46 -28.69 5.14
CA ASN A 578 -11.28 -28.95 5.96
C ASN A 578 -10.97 -27.74 6.87
N PRO A 579 -11.11 -27.85 8.21
CA PRO A 579 -10.87 -26.73 9.12
C PRO A 579 -9.45 -26.14 9.02
N LYS A 580 -8.43 -26.97 8.74
CA LYS A 580 -7.05 -26.47 8.55
C LYS A 580 -6.92 -25.60 7.31
N ARG A 581 -7.61 -25.96 6.23
CA ARG A 581 -7.64 -25.14 5.00
C ARG A 581 -8.36 -23.82 5.24
N HIS A 582 -9.42 -23.82 6.04
CA HIS A 582 -10.10 -22.58 6.43
C HIS A 582 -9.14 -21.61 7.13
N ALA A 583 -8.38 -22.07 8.11
CA ALA A 583 -7.40 -21.26 8.83
C ALA A 583 -6.27 -20.74 7.91
N GLU A 584 -5.81 -21.54 6.91
CA GLU A 584 -4.83 -21.10 5.92
C GLU A 584 -5.35 -19.96 5.00
N LEU A 585 -6.64 -19.95 4.71
CA LEU A 585 -7.25 -19.05 3.73
C LEU A 585 -7.98 -17.85 4.35
N ALA A 586 -8.22 -17.89 5.66
CA ALA A 586 -9.03 -16.89 6.37
C ALA A 586 -8.49 -15.44 6.18
N ASP A 587 -7.19 -15.27 6.21
CA ASP A 587 -6.54 -13.96 6.15
C ASP A 587 -6.10 -13.55 4.73
N LEU A 588 -6.33 -14.38 3.72
CA LEU A 588 -5.93 -14.07 2.33
C LEU A 588 -6.73 -12.92 1.70
N GLY A 589 -7.92 -12.63 2.23
CA GLY A 589 -8.72 -11.51 1.78
C GLY A 589 -9.19 -11.63 0.33
N LEU A 590 -9.66 -12.81 -0.04
CA LEU A 590 -10.12 -13.13 -1.40
C LEU A 590 -11.25 -12.22 -1.91
N ALA A 591 -12.04 -11.67 -1.01
CA ALA A 591 -13.03 -10.63 -1.32
C ALA A 591 -12.88 -9.50 -0.30
N HIS A 592 -12.79 -8.27 -0.78
CA HIS A 592 -12.68 -7.08 0.07
C HIS A 592 -13.85 -6.12 -0.20
N MET A 593 -14.26 -5.42 0.84
CA MET A 593 -15.24 -4.36 0.69
C MET A 593 -14.63 -3.20 -0.10
N LEU A 594 -15.37 -2.69 -1.08
CA LEU A 594 -14.93 -1.54 -1.88
C LEU A 594 -14.71 -0.31 -1.00
N THR A 595 -13.64 0.43 -1.25
CA THR A 595 -13.42 1.74 -0.61
C THR A 595 -14.49 2.75 -1.05
N PRO A 596 -14.71 3.85 -0.31
CA PRO A 596 -15.67 4.88 -0.70
C PRO A 596 -15.45 5.36 -2.14
N GLU A 597 -14.19 5.59 -2.51
CA GLU A 597 -13.80 6.07 -3.83
C GLU A 597 -14.04 5.02 -4.93
N GLN A 598 -13.77 3.75 -4.64
CA GLN A 598 -14.05 2.64 -5.57
C GLN A 598 -15.54 2.44 -5.76
N LEU A 599 -16.33 2.53 -4.69
CA LEU A 599 -17.78 2.37 -4.75
C LEU A 599 -18.44 3.50 -5.57
N GLU A 600 -18.03 4.76 -5.36
CA GLU A 600 -18.50 5.89 -6.19
C GLU A 600 -18.18 5.69 -7.67
N ARG A 601 -16.99 5.23 -7.98
CA ARG A 601 -16.60 4.95 -9.37
C ARG A 601 -17.35 3.77 -9.97
N LYS A 602 -17.60 2.71 -9.20
CA LYS A 602 -18.41 1.57 -9.65
C LYS A 602 -19.84 2.02 -9.96
N VAL A 603 -20.43 2.85 -9.09
CA VAL A 603 -21.76 3.45 -9.34
C VAL A 603 -21.72 4.29 -10.62
N ALA A 604 -20.74 5.16 -10.79
CA ALA A 604 -20.60 5.99 -11.99
C ALA A 604 -20.42 5.15 -13.26
N ALA A 605 -19.62 4.08 -13.21
CA ALA A 605 -19.37 3.19 -14.34
C ALA A 605 -20.65 2.46 -14.79
N ILE A 606 -21.46 2.00 -13.87
CA ILE A 606 -22.71 1.26 -14.14
C ILE A 606 -23.84 2.20 -14.56
N PHE A 607 -24.08 3.26 -13.80
CA PHE A 607 -25.26 4.12 -13.95
C PHE A 607 -24.98 5.38 -14.80
N GLY A 608 -23.73 5.66 -15.13
CA GLY A 608 -23.33 6.85 -15.90
C GLY A 608 -23.11 8.12 -15.07
N GLN A 609 -23.38 8.07 -13.77
CA GLN A 609 -23.15 9.16 -12.83
C GLN A 609 -22.88 8.62 -11.42
N PRO A 610 -22.02 9.29 -10.63
CA PRO A 610 -21.75 8.89 -9.24
C PRO A 610 -22.97 9.16 -8.35
N TRP A 611 -22.99 8.51 -7.19
CA TRP A 611 -23.92 8.88 -6.13
C TRP A 611 -23.59 10.25 -5.54
N GLY A 612 -22.29 10.53 -5.39
CA GLY A 612 -21.69 11.80 -5.01
C GLY A 612 -21.56 12.01 -3.49
N ARG A 613 -22.25 11.24 -2.64
CA ARG A 613 -22.19 11.43 -1.20
C ARG A 613 -20.92 10.88 -0.55
N LEU A 614 -20.32 9.82 -1.11
CA LEU A 614 -19.06 9.30 -0.61
C LEU A 614 -17.84 10.17 -0.99
N MET A 615 -18.05 11.23 -1.79
CA MET A 615 -17.04 12.28 -2.01
C MET A 615 -17.01 13.29 -0.85
N ASP A 616 -18.03 13.34 -0.01
CA ASP A 616 -18.02 14.12 1.24
C ASP A 616 -17.13 13.43 2.27
N LYS A 617 -16.21 14.17 2.89
CA LYS A 617 -15.22 13.65 3.83
C LYS A 617 -15.85 12.87 4.99
N GLN A 618 -16.96 13.36 5.56
CA GLN A 618 -17.61 12.69 6.70
C GLN A 618 -18.23 11.37 6.28
N PHE A 619 -18.94 11.34 5.15
CA PHE A 619 -19.50 10.11 4.61
C PHE A 619 -18.43 9.09 4.22
N ALA A 620 -17.33 9.54 3.61
CA ALA A 620 -16.20 8.69 3.26
C ALA A 620 -15.59 8.03 4.50
N ILE A 621 -15.33 8.79 5.57
CA ILE A 621 -14.78 8.26 6.83
C ILE A 621 -15.77 7.26 7.48
N LEU A 622 -17.06 7.58 7.55
CA LEU A 622 -18.08 6.69 8.09
C LEU A 622 -18.23 5.39 7.27
N TYR A 623 -17.85 5.42 6.00
CA TYR A 623 -17.80 4.24 5.12
C TYR A 623 -16.45 3.51 5.17
N GLY A 624 -15.55 3.87 6.05
CA GLY A 624 -14.25 3.22 6.21
C GLY A 624 -13.11 3.86 5.44
N GLY A 625 -13.30 5.07 4.92
CA GLY A 625 -12.24 5.88 4.30
C GLY A 625 -11.28 6.46 5.32
N ILE A 626 -10.25 7.14 4.81
CA ILE A 626 -9.22 7.82 5.61
C ILE A 626 -9.26 9.33 5.37
N ASP A 627 -8.70 10.09 6.33
CA ASP A 627 -8.47 11.52 6.17
C ASP A 627 -6.98 11.90 6.23
N SER A 628 -6.10 10.91 6.31
CA SER A 628 -4.64 11.04 6.41
C SER A 628 -4.12 11.77 7.66
N LYS A 629 -4.99 12.18 8.56
CA LYS A 629 -4.64 12.92 9.77
C LYS A 629 -5.04 12.17 11.04
N GLU A 630 -6.34 12.05 11.29
CA GLU A 630 -6.89 11.37 12.47
C GLU A 630 -7.22 9.91 12.15
N VAL A 631 -7.75 9.65 10.96
CA VAL A 631 -8.05 8.32 10.45
C VAL A 631 -7.04 7.98 9.38
N THR A 632 -6.06 7.17 9.73
CA THR A 632 -4.90 6.82 8.90
C THR A 632 -4.96 5.41 8.33
N GLU A 633 -5.92 4.58 8.77
CA GLU A 633 -6.13 3.22 8.27
C GLU A 633 -7.58 3.04 7.83
N ARG A 634 -7.77 2.33 6.72
CA ARG A 634 -9.10 2.00 6.22
C ARG A 634 -9.76 0.94 7.09
N ALA A 635 -11.05 1.11 7.37
CA ALA A 635 -11.83 0.05 8.00
C ALA A 635 -12.13 -1.03 6.95
N MET A 636 -11.69 -2.26 7.23
CA MET A 636 -11.84 -3.39 6.32
C MET A 636 -13.07 -4.25 6.63
N ASP A 637 -13.56 -4.18 7.86
CA ASP A 637 -14.70 -4.97 8.32
C ASP A 637 -16.01 -4.16 8.26
N PRO A 638 -17.10 -4.76 7.77
CA PRO A 638 -18.38 -4.08 7.69
C PRO A 638 -18.90 -3.62 9.06
N GLY A 639 -19.20 -2.33 9.18
CA GLY A 639 -19.78 -1.73 10.38
C GLY A 639 -21.24 -1.30 10.20
N GLY A 640 -21.91 -0.99 11.30
CA GLY A 640 -23.31 -0.52 11.28
C GLY A 640 -23.52 0.76 10.47
N ALA A 641 -22.60 1.73 10.60
CA ALA A 641 -22.62 2.97 9.82
C ALA A 641 -22.47 2.70 8.31
N MET A 642 -21.57 1.82 7.91
CA MET A 642 -21.39 1.40 6.52
C MET A 642 -22.68 0.78 5.96
N GLY A 643 -23.32 -0.12 6.71
CA GLY A 643 -24.59 -0.75 6.32
C GLY A 643 -25.74 0.25 6.16
N ALA A 644 -25.77 1.32 6.98
CA ALA A 644 -26.74 2.40 6.82
C ALA A 644 -26.47 3.22 5.55
N ILE A 645 -25.21 3.56 5.28
CA ILE A 645 -24.78 4.28 4.07
C ILE A 645 -25.08 3.45 2.82
N GLN A 646 -24.79 2.15 2.82
CA GLN A 646 -25.08 1.23 1.72
C GLN A 646 -26.58 1.19 1.41
N ARG A 647 -27.44 1.15 2.44
CA ARG A 647 -28.90 1.20 2.24
C ARG A 647 -29.35 2.53 1.63
N SER A 648 -28.82 3.65 2.13
CA SER A 648 -29.12 4.98 1.57
C SER A 648 -28.68 5.07 0.11
N MET A 649 -27.46 4.64 -0.19
CA MET A 649 -26.91 4.59 -1.55
C MET A 649 -27.79 3.74 -2.47
N ALA A 650 -28.13 2.52 -2.10
CA ALA A 650 -28.92 1.63 -2.93
C ALA A 650 -30.29 2.23 -3.28
N ASN A 651 -30.95 2.85 -2.30
CA ASN A 651 -32.23 3.54 -2.53
C ASN A 651 -32.09 4.77 -3.43
N ASP A 652 -31.12 5.64 -3.16
CA ASP A 652 -30.92 6.89 -3.90
C ASP A 652 -30.49 6.61 -5.35
N VAL A 653 -29.55 5.69 -5.54
CA VAL A 653 -29.02 5.32 -6.87
C VAL A 653 -30.10 4.66 -7.72
N ALA A 654 -30.84 3.68 -7.18
CA ALA A 654 -31.94 3.06 -7.91
C ALA A 654 -33.04 4.08 -8.22
N CYS A 655 -33.41 4.93 -7.26
CA CYS A 655 -34.43 5.98 -7.42
C CYS A 655 -34.09 6.94 -8.57
N LYS A 656 -32.86 7.45 -8.60
CA LYS A 656 -32.44 8.41 -9.64
C LYS A 656 -32.26 7.78 -11.01
N ASN A 657 -31.73 6.56 -11.07
CA ASN A 657 -31.21 6.02 -12.33
C ASN A 657 -32.19 5.12 -13.07
N VAL A 658 -33.11 4.39 -12.39
CA VAL A 658 -34.06 3.51 -13.10
C VAL A 658 -35.04 4.32 -13.92
N ALA A 659 -35.67 5.34 -13.35
CA ALA A 659 -36.59 6.22 -14.08
C ALA A 659 -35.87 7.00 -15.19
N LEU A 660 -34.63 7.45 -14.94
CA LEU A 660 -33.80 8.13 -15.93
C LEU A 660 -33.46 7.20 -17.12
N ASP A 661 -33.11 5.95 -16.86
CA ASP A 661 -32.80 4.99 -17.92
C ASP A 661 -34.00 4.73 -18.82
N PHE A 662 -35.17 4.50 -18.25
CA PHE A 662 -36.44 4.34 -19.01
C PHE A 662 -36.85 5.61 -19.76
N SER A 663 -36.43 6.80 -19.36
CA SER A 663 -36.73 8.04 -20.08
C SER A 663 -35.90 8.23 -21.36
N ARG A 664 -34.86 7.39 -21.57
CA ARG A 664 -34.00 7.41 -22.75
C ARG A 664 -34.53 6.49 -23.86
N PRO A 665 -34.17 6.74 -25.11
CA PRO A 665 -34.37 5.77 -26.19
C PRO A 665 -33.69 4.43 -25.84
N ALA A 666 -34.32 3.30 -26.21
CA ALA A 666 -33.83 1.96 -25.85
C ALA A 666 -32.31 1.74 -26.16
N ALA A 667 -31.84 2.24 -27.28
CA ALA A 667 -30.45 2.15 -27.70
C ALA A 667 -29.43 2.91 -26.79
N GLU A 668 -29.91 3.87 -26.00
CA GLU A 668 -29.12 4.66 -25.07
C GLU A 668 -29.21 4.19 -23.62
N ARG A 669 -30.07 3.19 -23.35
CA ARG A 669 -30.26 2.65 -22.02
C ARG A 669 -29.13 1.71 -21.63
N ARG A 670 -28.69 1.87 -20.41
CA ARG A 670 -27.63 1.04 -19.82
C ARG A 670 -28.18 -0.17 -19.06
N LEU A 671 -29.31 0.02 -18.39
CA LEU A 671 -29.92 -1.00 -17.52
C LEU A 671 -30.98 -1.81 -18.25
N PHE A 672 -31.79 -1.18 -19.10
CA PHE A 672 -32.97 -1.77 -19.73
C PHE A 672 -33.00 -1.60 -21.26
N PRO A 673 -31.97 -2.02 -22.00
CA PRO A 673 -31.86 -1.76 -23.45
C PRO A 673 -32.90 -2.57 -24.29
N LYS A 674 -33.47 -3.64 -23.72
CA LYS A 674 -34.35 -4.59 -24.45
C LYS A 674 -35.77 -4.71 -23.88
N ILE A 675 -36.14 -3.90 -22.89
CA ILE A 675 -37.42 -4.00 -22.21
C ILE A 675 -38.09 -2.63 -22.13
N GLU A 676 -39.43 -2.64 -22.21
CA GLU A 676 -40.24 -1.44 -22.10
C GLU A 676 -41.10 -1.45 -20.81
N THR A 677 -41.61 -0.29 -20.44
CA THR A 677 -42.34 -0.08 -19.18
C THR A 677 -43.74 -0.66 -19.15
N ASP A 678 -44.26 -1.04 -20.30
CA ASP A 678 -45.58 -1.65 -20.44
C ASP A 678 -45.56 -3.17 -20.31
N LEU A 679 -44.37 -3.80 -20.21
CA LEU A 679 -44.25 -5.25 -20.10
C LEU A 679 -44.25 -5.68 -18.62
N ALA A 680 -45.26 -6.44 -18.22
CA ALA A 680 -45.39 -6.99 -16.88
C ALA A 680 -45.29 -8.54 -16.87
N PRO A 681 -44.80 -9.16 -15.78
CA PRO A 681 -44.72 -10.61 -15.66
C PRO A 681 -46.09 -11.28 -15.74
N GLY A 682 -46.16 -12.45 -16.41
CA GLY A 682 -47.36 -13.28 -16.54
C GLY A 682 -48.29 -12.86 -17.66
N GLU A 683 -47.97 -11.87 -18.48
CA GLU A 683 -48.81 -11.45 -19.62
C GLU A 683 -48.63 -12.36 -20.85
N SER A 684 -47.42 -12.86 -21.09
CA SER A 684 -47.13 -13.84 -22.14
C SER A 684 -45.81 -14.59 -21.85
N VAL A 685 -45.63 -15.75 -22.46
CA VAL A 685 -44.42 -16.56 -22.34
C VAL A 685 -43.21 -15.81 -22.90
N GLU A 686 -43.37 -15.16 -24.07
CA GLU A 686 -42.32 -14.33 -24.68
C GLU A 686 -42.01 -13.11 -23.82
N GLY A 687 -43.01 -12.50 -23.18
CA GLY A 687 -42.82 -11.39 -22.26
C GLY A 687 -41.97 -11.78 -21.04
N ASP A 688 -42.33 -12.91 -20.44
CA ASP A 688 -41.56 -13.45 -19.29
C ASP A 688 -40.14 -13.80 -19.67
N GLN A 689 -39.90 -14.34 -20.87
CA GLN A 689 -38.56 -14.63 -21.38
C GLN A 689 -37.74 -13.33 -21.53
N ARG A 690 -38.32 -12.27 -22.12
CA ARG A 690 -37.65 -10.96 -22.24
C ARG A 690 -37.34 -10.32 -20.89
N ILE A 691 -38.20 -10.47 -19.90
CA ILE A 691 -37.99 -10.01 -18.53
C ILE A 691 -36.81 -10.75 -17.90
N ARG A 692 -36.71 -12.09 -18.08
CA ARG A 692 -35.59 -12.87 -17.58
C ARG A 692 -34.27 -12.48 -18.24
N GLU A 693 -34.29 -12.23 -19.55
CA GLU A 693 -33.10 -11.73 -20.27
C GLU A 693 -32.65 -10.34 -19.77
N ALA A 694 -33.60 -9.47 -19.42
CA ALA A 694 -33.28 -8.18 -18.79
C ALA A 694 -32.67 -8.36 -17.39
N ILE A 695 -33.15 -9.34 -16.63
CA ILE A 695 -32.56 -9.69 -15.33
C ILE A 695 -31.13 -10.22 -15.49
N VAL A 696 -30.88 -11.11 -16.47
CA VAL A 696 -29.51 -11.58 -16.80
C VAL A 696 -28.59 -10.39 -17.10
N HIS A 697 -29.07 -9.45 -17.93
CA HIS A 697 -28.31 -8.24 -18.24
C HIS A 697 -28.04 -7.38 -16.99
N LEU A 698 -29.00 -7.20 -16.09
CA LEU A 698 -28.79 -6.50 -14.83
C LEU A 698 -27.78 -7.23 -13.93
N HIS A 699 -27.85 -8.56 -13.83
CA HIS A 699 -26.88 -9.34 -13.07
C HIS A 699 -25.46 -9.18 -13.63
N GLU A 700 -25.31 -9.16 -14.96
CA GLU A 700 -24.01 -8.91 -15.61
C GLU A 700 -23.52 -7.49 -15.33
N VAL A 701 -24.32 -6.47 -15.60
CA VAL A 701 -23.89 -5.07 -15.50
C VAL A 701 -23.69 -4.63 -14.05
N VAL A 702 -24.61 -4.99 -13.14
CA VAL A 702 -24.58 -4.55 -11.75
C VAL A 702 -23.66 -5.44 -10.90
N LEU A 703 -23.79 -6.77 -11.00
CA LEU A 703 -23.11 -7.72 -10.12
C LEU A 703 -21.85 -8.34 -10.73
N GLY A 704 -21.67 -8.26 -12.06
CA GLY A 704 -20.61 -8.99 -12.76
C GLY A 704 -20.83 -10.50 -12.82
N ARG A 705 -22.08 -10.95 -12.72
CA ARG A 705 -22.50 -12.35 -12.77
C ARG A 705 -23.03 -12.69 -14.15
N TYR A 706 -22.63 -13.82 -14.68
CA TYR A 706 -23.02 -14.34 -15.98
C TYR A 706 -24.00 -15.52 -15.80
N ASP A 707 -25.15 -15.22 -15.20
CA ASP A 707 -26.17 -16.21 -14.87
C ASP A 707 -26.88 -16.71 -16.13
N ASP A 708 -27.21 -18.01 -16.17
CA ASP A 708 -28.11 -18.54 -17.18
C ASP A 708 -29.53 -18.06 -16.92
N VAL A 709 -30.32 -17.85 -17.99
CA VAL A 709 -31.71 -17.37 -17.94
C VAL A 709 -32.63 -18.29 -17.11
N SER A 710 -32.28 -19.55 -17.00
CA SER A 710 -32.98 -20.58 -16.22
C SER A 710 -32.46 -20.74 -14.78
N SER A 711 -31.40 -20.01 -14.40
CA SER A 711 -30.77 -20.14 -13.09
C SER A 711 -31.73 -19.79 -11.93
N ALA A 712 -31.43 -20.34 -10.77
CA ALA A 712 -32.20 -20.07 -9.54
C ALA A 712 -32.14 -18.57 -9.15
N GLU A 713 -31.05 -17.90 -9.43
CA GLU A 713 -30.83 -16.47 -9.15
C GLU A 713 -31.70 -15.59 -10.04
N VAL A 714 -31.77 -15.89 -11.34
CA VAL A 714 -32.67 -15.19 -12.29
C VAL A 714 -34.12 -15.44 -11.89
N LYS A 715 -34.45 -16.69 -11.53
CA LYS A 715 -35.82 -17.00 -11.05
C LYS A 715 -36.15 -16.20 -9.80
N ARG A 716 -35.29 -16.13 -8.81
CA ARG A 716 -35.48 -15.37 -7.56
C ARG A 716 -35.74 -13.88 -7.83
N THR A 717 -34.96 -13.29 -8.73
CA THR A 717 -35.11 -11.88 -9.11
C THR A 717 -36.39 -11.65 -9.90
N PHE A 718 -36.81 -12.60 -10.76
CA PHE A 718 -38.08 -12.57 -11.47
C PHE A 718 -39.27 -12.67 -10.50
N ASP A 719 -39.24 -13.61 -9.56
CA ASP A 719 -40.27 -13.79 -8.55
C ASP A 719 -40.42 -12.55 -7.66
N LEU A 720 -39.31 -11.86 -7.34
CA LEU A 720 -39.33 -10.58 -6.63
C LEU A 720 -40.06 -9.50 -7.44
N LEU A 721 -39.69 -9.33 -8.72
CA LEU A 721 -40.32 -8.37 -9.61
C LEU A 721 -41.85 -8.64 -9.73
N ALA A 722 -42.22 -9.89 -10.00
CA ALA A 722 -43.62 -10.31 -10.15
C ALA A 722 -44.42 -10.10 -8.86
N GLY A 723 -43.84 -10.46 -7.71
CA GLY A 723 -44.48 -10.27 -6.40
C GLY A 723 -44.73 -8.81 -6.07
N ILE A 724 -43.81 -7.92 -6.37
CA ILE A 724 -43.94 -6.47 -6.14
C ILE A 724 -45.06 -5.89 -7.04
N ILE A 725 -45.11 -6.28 -8.31
CA ILE A 725 -46.14 -5.79 -9.24
C ILE A 725 -47.49 -6.30 -8.81
N SER A 726 -47.65 -7.59 -8.49
CA SER A 726 -48.89 -8.20 -8.03
C SER A 726 -49.40 -7.55 -6.74
N ASP A 727 -48.54 -7.34 -5.75
CA ASP A 727 -48.95 -6.66 -4.51
C ASP A 727 -49.38 -5.21 -4.78
N ALA A 728 -48.65 -4.47 -5.60
CA ALA A 728 -49.00 -3.10 -5.95
C ALA A 728 -50.34 -3.01 -6.68
N GLN A 729 -50.61 -3.88 -7.65
CA GLN A 729 -51.86 -3.90 -8.42
C GLN A 729 -53.06 -4.30 -7.57
N SER A 730 -52.84 -5.02 -6.47
CA SER A 730 -53.93 -5.36 -5.53
C SER A 730 -54.42 -4.15 -4.71
N ARG A 731 -53.67 -3.06 -4.66
CA ARG A 731 -53.96 -1.87 -3.86
C ARG A 731 -54.89 -0.90 -4.60
N LYS A 732 -55.94 -0.42 -3.93
CA LYS A 732 -56.82 0.62 -4.47
C LYS A 732 -56.15 1.98 -4.44
N GLY A 733 -56.35 2.79 -5.50
CA GLY A 733 -55.90 4.18 -5.55
C GLY A 733 -54.39 4.36 -5.84
N LEU A 734 -53.75 3.34 -6.43
CA LEU A 734 -52.37 3.40 -6.83
C LEU A 734 -52.13 4.50 -7.88
N GLU A 735 -51.16 5.41 -7.64
CA GLU A 735 -50.76 6.37 -8.66
C GLU A 735 -50.12 5.66 -9.86
N LYS A 736 -50.43 6.13 -11.07
CA LYS A 736 -49.94 5.56 -12.34
C LYS A 736 -48.69 6.28 -12.87
N VAL A 737 -47.93 6.87 -12.00
CA VAL A 737 -46.70 7.59 -12.32
C VAL A 737 -45.63 7.28 -11.27
N GLU A 738 -44.38 7.47 -11.64
CA GLU A 738 -43.26 7.29 -10.72
C GLU A 738 -43.31 8.30 -9.55
N SER A 739 -42.62 8.02 -8.45
CA SER A 739 -42.50 8.92 -7.30
C SER A 739 -41.87 10.26 -7.70
N TYR A 740 -42.35 11.36 -7.10
CA TYR A 740 -41.81 12.69 -7.33
C TYR A 740 -40.32 12.77 -7.10
N TYR A 741 -39.82 12.10 -6.08
CA TYR A 741 -38.39 12.12 -5.69
C TYR A 741 -37.48 11.33 -6.63
N CYS A 742 -38.06 10.41 -7.42
CA CYS A 742 -37.33 9.55 -8.36
C CYS A 742 -37.48 10.01 -9.83
N LYS A 743 -38.12 11.12 -10.11
CA LYS A 743 -38.21 11.65 -11.46
C LYS A 743 -36.84 12.18 -11.95
N PRO A 744 -36.54 12.04 -13.25
CA PRO A 744 -35.34 12.66 -13.80
C PRO A 744 -35.35 14.19 -13.61
N SER A 745 -34.16 14.77 -13.38
CA SER A 745 -34.03 16.21 -13.18
C SER A 745 -34.55 16.98 -14.42
N GLY A 746 -35.39 18.02 -14.19
CA GLY A 746 -35.91 18.84 -15.27
C GLY A 746 -37.01 18.19 -16.11
N GLN A 747 -37.44 16.96 -15.77
CA GLN A 747 -38.50 16.23 -16.51
C GLN A 747 -39.75 16.05 -15.66
N GLU A 748 -40.87 15.69 -16.32
CA GLU A 748 -42.07 15.27 -15.64
C GLU A 748 -41.91 13.86 -15.04
N ARG A 749 -42.84 13.48 -14.16
CA ARG A 749 -42.89 12.13 -13.59
C ARG A 749 -43.21 11.11 -14.69
N PRO A 750 -42.36 10.09 -14.93
CA PRO A 750 -42.64 9.06 -15.92
C PRO A 750 -43.95 8.33 -15.63
N ALA A 751 -44.72 8.05 -16.68
CA ALA A 751 -45.91 7.21 -16.58
C ALA A 751 -45.53 5.77 -16.22
N ASP A 752 -46.20 5.22 -15.23
CA ASP A 752 -45.97 3.85 -14.72
C ASP A 752 -47.29 3.15 -14.42
N PRO A 753 -48.14 2.92 -15.47
CA PRO A 753 -49.50 2.42 -15.29
C PRO A 753 -49.57 1.00 -14.73
N LYS A 754 -48.54 0.16 -14.99
CA LYS A 754 -48.43 -1.22 -14.52
C LYS A 754 -47.52 -1.40 -13.30
N TYR A 755 -47.00 -0.32 -12.71
CA TYR A 755 -46.05 -0.34 -11.60
C TYR A 755 -44.67 -0.95 -11.94
N THR A 756 -44.32 -1.03 -13.18
CA THR A 756 -43.12 -1.70 -13.68
C THR A 756 -41.86 -0.92 -13.36
N ILE A 757 -41.84 0.43 -13.54
CA ILE A 757 -40.66 1.27 -13.21
C ILE A 757 -40.32 1.17 -11.72
N ARG A 758 -41.32 1.28 -10.85
CA ARG A 758 -41.17 1.19 -9.40
C ARG A 758 -40.75 -0.21 -8.95
N ALA A 759 -41.23 -1.26 -9.62
CA ALA A 759 -40.81 -2.63 -9.35
C ALA A 759 -39.36 -2.88 -9.79
N TRP A 760 -38.96 -2.41 -10.98
CA TRP A 760 -37.55 -2.47 -11.41
C TRP A 760 -36.63 -1.66 -10.50
N ARG A 761 -37.07 -0.51 -9.98
CA ARG A 761 -36.33 0.25 -8.97
C ARG A 761 -36.07 -0.59 -7.71
N ALA A 762 -37.10 -1.32 -7.24
CA ALA A 762 -36.94 -2.20 -6.09
C ALA A 762 -35.96 -3.37 -6.39
N VAL A 763 -36.03 -3.95 -7.60
CA VAL A 763 -35.08 -4.96 -8.06
C VAL A 763 -33.64 -4.39 -8.07
N VAL A 764 -33.43 -3.23 -8.66
CA VAL A 764 -32.09 -2.60 -8.68
C VAL A 764 -31.61 -2.29 -7.24
N THR A 765 -32.49 -1.78 -6.36
CA THR A 765 -32.18 -1.59 -4.93
C THR A 765 -31.75 -2.91 -4.27
N TYR A 766 -32.41 -4.02 -4.59
CA TYR A 766 -32.05 -5.35 -4.09
C TYR A 766 -30.66 -5.77 -4.58
N LEU A 767 -30.36 -5.59 -5.88
CA LEU A 767 -29.06 -5.94 -6.46
C LEU A 767 -27.92 -5.11 -5.87
N LEU A 768 -28.12 -3.80 -5.67
CA LEU A 768 -27.13 -2.90 -5.07
C LEU A 768 -26.79 -3.24 -3.60
N ARG A 769 -27.59 -4.08 -2.96
CA ARG A 769 -27.35 -4.54 -1.58
C ARG A 769 -26.76 -5.95 -1.52
N GLN A 770 -26.52 -6.59 -2.67
CA GLN A 770 -25.87 -7.89 -2.72
C GLN A 770 -24.39 -7.78 -2.42
N ARG A 771 -23.81 -8.87 -1.88
CA ARG A 771 -22.38 -8.97 -1.64
C ARG A 771 -21.58 -8.69 -2.92
N ASP A 772 -21.97 -9.27 -4.04
CA ASP A 772 -21.31 -9.16 -5.35
C ASP A 772 -21.24 -7.71 -5.88
N PHE A 773 -22.09 -6.80 -5.36
CA PHE A 773 -21.99 -5.38 -5.67
C PHE A 773 -21.04 -4.62 -4.72
N LEU A 774 -21.06 -4.94 -3.44
CA LEU A 774 -20.36 -4.21 -2.38
C LEU A 774 -18.92 -4.69 -2.18
N PHE A 775 -18.61 -5.88 -2.63
CA PHE A 775 -17.29 -6.52 -2.51
C PHE A 775 -16.76 -6.90 -3.90
N GLU A 776 -15.42 -6.87 -4.02
CA GLU A 776 -14.71 -7.35 -5.20
C GLU A 776 -13.63 -8.38 -4.83
#